data_ab3e376ff8be4daa7754c38813b1c66a
#
_entry.id   ab3e376ff8be4daa7754c38813b1c66a
#
_cell.length_a   1.000
_cell.length_b   1.000
_cell.length_c   1.000
_cell.angle_alpha   90.00
_cell.angle_beta   90.00
_cell.angle_gamma   90.00
#
_symmetry.space_group_name_H-M   'P 1'
#
loop_
_entity.id
_entity.type
_entity.pdbx_description
1 polymer ?
#
loop_
_entity_poly.entity_id
_entity_poly.type
_entity_poly.pdbx_seq_one_letter_code
_entity_poly.pdbx_strand_id
1 'polypeptide(L)'
;MSYQKDTLRKKSISLAVLVALQSFNVLADPQSTTAISAQKKQEEIEKTSPEKELSEVTVKATSIQSSDGYQATKTRVGKILQDPHDIPQAVTTVTNALIKDQQLSSLREALSNVAGLTFNAAEGGRAGDNMMLRGFYTFGDIYLDGIRDTAQYNRELFNLEQVDVLRGSAAMLFGRGQAGGVINQVTKMAELKDENKVSASLGSYDYYSLTGDFNKKIGDTTAIRINVMDRAEENYRKNPSNGDRPRLDRQGIAVSFGTGIGTDDEFFLNHVTTKTNDKPDFGVSFYNHRPVNQIVSGQAIDDKTYYGGNRNFDNSETSITTGIYTHKFSNDSQIRTQVRSADYERAYWAQKPSATVLPTENFSSTGAVTRTMHYQTQTIQSDFSTKFNLAGMKHEFLTGVEYLKEKNYRNSLLDLDGSSGQLYKENIESTNTPSKFDADNYALYFQDTIEFIPKWNFLVGMRRDELRADYSSATSNSNQTPYVRSLSFGENSYRTAISWHQTPENHYYLSYSDSFSPTADLYQLTTRPQPAERSKTTELGAKWLFFGGDLAFRSALYRTEKEWERNTDLEATASILTKKRRTDGIEFEAAGRITSKWEVFGGLALMDAEILEVAENISNTGTITIADSSYQGKRPRNTPPVTFNVWSTYKLDEHWKIGGGLEAKGERLGYVPSSSTSAYNPNVLPGYARLDAMVSYEEKKWAVKLNVKNLLDKVYYDAIYDNGSFSVPGNSRTVILTTELKF
;
A
#
# COMPACT_ATOMS: atom_id res chain seq x y z
N MET A 1 -35.26 -9.31 -11.11
CA MET A 1 -34.32 -10.37 -11.55
C MET A 1 -33.02 -10.40 -10.78
N SER A 2 -32.63 -9.37 -10.04
CA SER A 2 -31.38 -9.33 -9.23
C SER A 2 -31.43 -10.20 -7.96
N TYR A 3 -32.57 -10.26 -7.29
CA TYR A 3 -32.71 -10.99 -6.01
C TYR A 3 -32.57 -12.53 -6.15
N GLN A 4 -32.88 -13.09 -7.32
CA GLN A 4 -32.73 -14.54 -7.59
C GLN A 4 -31.28 -14.93 -7.93
N LYS A 5 -30.46 -14.01 -8.44
CA LYS A 5 -29.03 -14.28 -8.72
C LYS A 5 -28.20 -14.31 -7.41
N ASP A 6 -28.51 -13.46 -6.45
CA ASP A 6 -27.81 -13.43 -5.17
C ASP A 6 -28.07 -14.68 -4.31
N THR A 7 -29.30 -15.21 -4.35
CA THR A 7 -29.65 -16.45 -3.63
C THR A 7 -29.02 -17.69 -4.26
N LEU A 8 -28.85 -17.72 -5.57
CA LEU A 8 -28.14 -18.78 -6.28
C LEU A 8 -26.62 -18.73 -6.03
N ARG A 9 -26.04 -17.52 -5.92
CA ARG A 9 -24.62 -17.31 -5.63
C ARG A 9 -24.26 -17.78 -4.20
N LYS A 10 -25.10 -17.45 -3.19
CA LYS A 10 -24.93 -17.95 -1.81
C LYS A 10 -25.02 -19.47 -1.71
N LYS A 11 -25.86 -20.12 -2.53
CA LYS A 11 -25.97 -21.59 -2.59
C LYS A 11 -24.78 -22.27 -3.30
N SER A 12 -24.20 -21.62 -4.30
CA SER A 12 -23.04 -22.15 -5.06
C SER A 12 -21.76 -22.12 -4.21
N ILE A 13 -21.57 -21.10 -3.40
CA ILE A 13 -20.42 -20.98 -2.49
C ILE A 13 -20.50 -22.03 -1.38
N SER A 14 -21.68 -22.26 -0.79
CA SER A 14 -21.89 -23.32 0.20
C SER A 14 -21.63 -24.72 -0.37
N LEU A 15 -21.94 -24.94 -1.66
CA LEU A 15 -21.72 -26.23 -2.33
C LEU A 15 -20.23 -26.44 -2.67
N ALA A 16 -19.50 -25.39 -3.08
CA ALA A 16 -18.06 -25.47 -3.35
C ALA A 16 -17.23 -25.77 -2.09
N VAL A 17 -17.62 -25.21 -0.94
CA VAL A 17 -16.98 -25.50 0.36
C VAL A 17 -17.27 -26.93 0.82
N LEU A 18 -18.49 -27.44 0.60
CA LEU A 18 -18.84 -28.84 0.93
C LEU A 18 -18.11 -29.84 0.02
N VAL A 19 -17.96 -29.54 -1.27
CA VAL A 19 -17.25 -30.41 -2.22
C VAL A 19 -15.74 -30.41 -1.91
N ALA A 20 -15.14 -29.30 -1.54
CA ALA A 20 -13.75 -29.23 -1.13
C ALA A 20 -13.50 -30.04 0.16
N LEU A 21 -14.42 -30.02 1.12
CA LEU A 21 -14.33 -30.80 2.36
C LEU A 21 -14.54 -32.30 2.14
N GLN A 22 -15.33 -32.72 1.13
CA GLN A 22 -15.54 -34.14 0.82
C GLN A 22 -14.42 -34.77 -0.01
N SER A 23 -13.70 -34.00 -0.82
CA SER A 23 -12.62 -34.51 -1.67
C SER A 23 -11.33 -34.87 -0.89
N PHE A 24 -11.19 -34.41 0.36
CA PHE A 24 -10.01 -34.71 1.19
C PHE A 24 -10.18 -35.92 2.12
N ASN A 25 -11.37 -36.52 2.22
CA ASN A 25 -11.61 -37.70 3.06
C ASN A 25 -11.33 -39.04 2.35
N VAL A 26 -10.82 -39.08 1.14
CA VAL A 26 -10.62 -40.31 0.35
C VAL A 26 -9.16 -40.83 0.36
N LEU A 27 -8.23 -40.16 1.04
CA LEU A 27 -6.81 -40.54 1.05
C LEU A 27 -6.26 -40.81 2.51
N ALA A 28 -7.08 -41.37 3.37
CA ALA A 28 -6.57 -41.88 4.65
C ALA A 28 -6.98 -43.33 4.80
N ASP A 29 -6.10 -44.24 4.43
CA ASP A 29 -6.24 -45.68 4.66
C ASP A 29 -5.69 -46.05 6.07
N PRO A 30 -6.43 -46.71 6.92
CA PRO A 30 -6.01 -47.09 8.25
C PRO A 30 -5.63 -48.59 8.32
N GLN A 31 -4.34 -48.87 8.40
CA GLN A 31 -3.83 -50.14 9.04
C GLN A 31 -2.34 -49.92 9.38
N SER A 32 -1.86 -50.06 10.58
CA SER A 32 -1.82 -51.26 11.38
C SER A 32 -1.45 -50.96 12.84
N THR A 33 -2.24 -51.54 13.73
CA THR A 33 -1.93 -51.74 15.14
C THR A 33 -0.89 -52.84 15.34
N THR A 34 0.16 -52.57 16.10
CA THR A 34 0.77 -53.62 16.96
C THR A 34 1.36 -52.96 18.21
N ALA A 35 0.81 -53.34 19.33
CA ALA A 35 1.28 -53.05 20.68
C ALA A 35 2.45 -53.96 21.05
N ILE A 36 3.48 -53.44 21.70
CA ILE A 36 4.32 -54.19 22.63
C ILE A 36 4.81 -53.25 23.76
N SER A 37 4.37 -53.66 24.90
CA SER A 37 4.70 -53.46 26.32
C SER A 37 5.95 -52.72 26.77
N ALA A 38 5.72 -52.05 27.88
CA ALA A 38 6.64 -51.40 28.80
C ALA A 38 7.73 -52.31 29.39
N GLN A 39 8.90 -51.74 29.62
CA GLN A 39 9.71 -52.05 30.80
C GLN A 39 10.52 -50.82 31.25
N LYS A 40 10.32 -50.46 32.54
CA LYS A 40 11.13 -49.57 33.35
C LYS A 40 12.57 -50.07 33.48
N LYS A 41 13.53 -49.17 33.45
CA LYS A 41 14.73 -49.19 34.32
C LYS A 41 15.23 -47.77 34.56
N GLN A 42 15.18 -47.37 35.83
CA GLN A 42 15.96 -46.27 36.42
C GLN A 42 17.39 -46.74 36.65
N GLU A 43 18.35 -45.87 36.41
CA GLU A 43 19.63 -45.70 37.15
C GLU A 43 20.34 -44.49 36.58
N GLU A 44 20.43 -43.48 37.33
CA GLU A 44 21.47 -42.76 38.09
C GLU A 44 22.69 -42.29 37.27
N ILE A 45 22.79 -40.96 37.15
CA ILE A 45 23.85 -39.98 37.40
C ILE A 45 25.26 -40.30 36.87
N GLU A 46 25.73 -39.43 35.94
CA GLU A 46 26.94 -38.64 36.18
C GLU A 46 27.09 -37.49 35.18
N LYS A 47 27.52 -36.34 35.73
CA LYS A 47 27.79 -35.10 35.03
C LYS A 47 28.98 -35.25 34.09
N THR A 48 28.81 -34.89 32.83
CA THR A 48 29.77 -34.14 32.04
C THR A 48 29.02 -33.61 30.82
N SER A 49 28.81 -32.30 30.78
CA SER A 49 28.32 -31.62 29.60
C SER A 49 29.46 -31.46 28.60
N PRO A 50 29.28 -31.91 27.36
CA PRO A 50 29.87 -31.15 26.24
C PRO A 50 28.79 -30.16 25.83
N GLU A 51 29.13 -28.87 25.84
CA GLU A 51 28.44 -27.84 25.06
C GLU A 51 28.31 -28.37 23.65
N LYS A 52 27.09 -28.80 23.32
CA LYS A 52 26.72 -29.05 21.94
C LYS A 52 26.53 -27.64 21.33
N GLU A 53 27.57 -27.12 20.67
CA GLU A 53 27.39 -26.08 19.69
C GLU A 53 26.23 -26.52 18.80
N LEU A 54 25.10 -25.88 18.94
CA LEU A 54 24.01 -25.95 17.98
C LEU A 54 24.62 -25.40 16.70
N SER A 55 24.89 -26.30 15.75
CA SER A 55 25.26 -25.90 14.40
C SER A 55 24.19 -24.91 13.93
N GLU A 56 24.61 -23.71 13.66
CA GLU A 56 23.80 -22.64 13.10
C GLU A 56 23.15 -23.20 11.82
N VAL A 57 21.86 -23.54 11.89
CA VAL A 57 21.09 -23.93 10.72
C VAL A 57 20.87 -22.63 9.94
N THR A 58 21.84 -22.30 9.10
CA THR A 58 21.72 -21.18 8.16
C THR A 58 20.61 -21.53 7.18
N VAL A 59 19.40 -21.04 7.44
CA VAL A 59 18.29 -21.19 6.50
C VAL A 59 18.62 -20.33 5.27
N LYS A 60 19.07 -20.97 4.20
CA LYS A 60 19.45 -20.34 2.93
C LYS A 60 18.25 -19.87 2.08
N ALA A 61 17.12 -19.53 2.70
CA ALA A 61 15.94 -19.08 1.96
C ALA A 61 16.15 -17.65 1.44
N THR A 62 15.97 -17.44 0.13
CA THR A 62 16.01 -16.11 -0.52
C THR A 62 14.68 -15.38 -0.46
N SER A 63 13.58 -16.05 -0.10
CA SER A 63 12.25 -15.47 0.12
C SER A 63 12.13 -14.89 1.53
N ILE A 64 11.32 -13.83 1.66
CA ILE A 64 10.91 -13.30 2.95
C ILE A 64 9.86 -14.26 3.53
N GLN A 65 10.16 -14.84 4.68
CA GLN A 65 9.24 -15.71 5.41
C GLN A 65 8.43 -14.92 6.42
N SER A 66 7.26 -15.47 6.79
CA SER A 66 6.37 -14.90 7.79
C SER A 66 7.10 -14.63 9.11
N SER A 67 7.01 -13.39 9.56
CA SER A 67 7.40 -13.01 10.91
C SER A 67 6.41 -13.63 11.91
N ASP A 68 6.89 -14.20 12.98
CA ASP A 68 6.03 -14.76 14.03
C ASP A 68 5.46 -13.68 14.97
N GLY A 69 5.74 -12.39 14.70
CA GLY A 69 5.33 -11.23 15.48
C GLY A 69 5.25 -9.96 14.66
N TYR A 70 5.19 -8.82 15.37
CA TYR A 70 5.05 -7.49 14.75
C TYR A 70 6.37 -6.90 14.25
N GLN A 71 7.51 -7.44 14.70
CA GLN A 71 8.83 -7.04 14.22
C GLN A 71 9.21 -7.86 12.99
N ALA A 72 9.54 -7.19 11.89
CA ALA A 72 10.18 -7.81 10.74
C ALA A 72 11.70 -7.76 10.90
N THR A 73 12.35 -8.88 10.63
CA THR A 73 13.82 -9.03 10.63
C THR A 73 14.40 -9.12 9.23
N LYS A 74 13.55 -9.15 8.20
CA LYS A 74 13.98 -9.24 6.79
C LYS A 74 13.13 -8.36 5.90
N THR A 75 13.78 -7.62 5.01
CA THR A 75 13.16 -6.84 3.94
C THR A 75 14.03 -6.85 2.69
N ARG A 76 13.42 -6.63 1.53
CA ARG A 76 14.12 -6.34 0.26
C ARG A 76 13.90 -4.91 -0.22
N VAL A 77 13.40 -4.03 0.63
CA VAL A 77 13.16 -2.62 0.24
C VAL A 77 14.44 -1.91 -0.22
N GLY A 78 15.61 -2.40 0.18
CA GLY A 78 16.93 -1.96 -0.32
C GLY A 78 17.43 -2.74 -1.55
N LYS A 79 16.61 -3.58 -2.20
CA LYS A 79 16.92 -4.53 -3.28
C LYS A 79 17.77 -5.74 -2.84
N ILE A 80 18.51 -5.67 -1.76
CA ILE A 80 19.21 -6.78 -1.10
C ILE A 80 18.34 -7.28 0.06
N LEU A 81 18.37 -8.58 0.34
CA LEU A 81 17.71 -9.13 1.54
C LEU A 81 18.53 -8.79 2.78
N GLN A 82 17.99 -7.96 3.65
CA GLN A 82 18.68 -7.45 4.84
C GLN A 82 17.71 -7.17 5.99
N ASP A 83 18.25 -6.98 7.19
CA ASP A 83 17.45 -6.53 8.34
C ASP A 83 17.08 -5.05 8.16
N PRO A 84 15.81 -4.64 8.40
CA PRO A 84 15.43 -3.23 8.46
C PRO A 84 16.25 -2.41 9.45
N HIS A 85 16.85 -3.05 10.47
CA HIS A 85 17.74 -2.42 11.43
C HIS A 85 18.99 -1.82 10.77
N ASP A 86 19.55 -2.49 9.77
CA ASP A 86 20.83 -2.12 9.13
C ASP A 86 20.68 -1.07 8.01
N ILE A 87 19.46 -0.77 7.60
CA ILE A 87 19.22 0.22 6.54
C ILE A 87 19.37 1.64 7.09
N PRO A 88 20.30 2.49 6.55
CA PRO A 88 20.47 3.86 7.02
C PRO A 88 19.41 4.81 6.47
N GLN A 89 18.15 4.49 6.72
CA GLN A 89 16.94 5.24 6.38
C GLN A 89 15.78 4.69 7.21
N ALA A 90 14.75 5.50 7.48
CA ALA A 90 13.58 5.05 8.22
C ALA A 90 12.76 4.05 7.41
N VAL A 91 12.52 2.87 7.97
CA VAL A 91 11.73 1.77 7.39
C VAL A 91 10.71 1.31 8.40
N THR A 92 9.44 1.21 7.99
CA THR A 92 8.35 0.58 8.73
C THR A 92 7.92 -0.68 7.98
N THR A 93 7.73 -1.77 8.68
CA THR A 93 7.16 -3.01 8.11
C THR A 93 5.90 -3.41 8.84
N VAL A 94 4.79 -3.52 8.11
CA VAL A 94 3.52 -4.07 8.61
C VAL A 94 3.52 -5.55 8.29
N THR A 95 3.69 -6.40 9.31
CA THR A 95 3.81 -7.86 9.16
C THR A 95 2.46 -8.56 9.00
N ASN A 96 2.46 -9.78 8.48
CA ASN A 96 1.25 -10.61 8.37
C ASN A 96 0.61 -10.88 9.76
N ALA A 97 1.41 -10.99 10.82
CA ALA A 97 0.92 -11.14 12.19
C ALA A 97 0.06 -9.94 12.62
N LEU A 98 0.55 -8.71 12.36
CA LEU A 98 -0.21 -7.48 12.66
C LEU A 98 -1.47 -7.37 11.78
N ILE A 99 -1.37 -7.68 10.47
CA ILE A 99 -2.50 -7.71 9.53
C ILE A 99 -3.61 -8.63 10.05
N LYS A 100 -3.24 -9.82 10.51
CA LYS A 100 -4.20 -10.80 11.04
C LYS A 100 -4.82 -10.36 12.36
N ASP A 101 -4.04 -9.88 13.32
CA ASP A 101 -4.56 -9.50 14.63
C ASP A 101 -5.55 -8.33 14.54
N GLN A 102 -5.27 -7.33 13.71
CA GLN A 102 -6.17 -6.21 13.46
C GLN A 102 -7.30 -6.52 12.46
N GLN A 103 -7.33 -7.70 11.84
CA GLN A 103 -8.29 -8.07 10.80
C GLN A 103 -8.31 -7.05 9.65
N LEU A 104 -7.12 -6.78 9.07
CA LEU A 104 -6.96 -5.85 7.96
C LEU A 104 -7.15 -6.58 6.64
N SER A 105 -7.87 -5.96 5.71
CA SER A 105 -8.21 -6.58 4.41
C SER A 105 -7.54 -5.87 3.22
N SER A 106 -7.31 -4.55 3.31
CA SER A 106 -6.78 -3.73 2.22
C SER A 106 -5.44 -3.10 2.56
N LEU A 107 -4.66 -2.76 1.52
CA LEU A 107 -3.40 -2.01 1.67
C LEU A 107 -3.60 -0.70 2.46
N ARG A 108 -4.71 0.02 2.19
CA ARG A 108 -5.09 1.22 2.92
C ARG A 108 -5.20 0.96 4.44
N GLU A 109 -5.87 -0.11 4.84
CA GLU A 109 -5.99 -0.46 6.26
C GLU A 109 -4.62 -0.81 6.88
N ALA A 110 -3.76 -1.54 6.18
CA ALA A 110 -2.40 -1.83 6.66
C ALA A 110 -1.60 -0.55 6.90
N LEU A 111 -1.68 0.39 5.95
CA LEU A 111 -0.95 1.66 6.00
C LEU A 111 -1.48 2.65 7.04
N SER A 112 -2.67 2.45 7.62
CA SER A 112 -3.13 3.25 8.77
C SER A 112 -2.25 3.07 10.01
N ASN A 113 -1.46 1.98 10.06
CA ASN A 113 -0.46 1.71 11.09
C ASN A 113 0.86 2.48 10.89
N VAL A 114 1.02 3.23 9.81
CA VAL A 114 2.25 3.97 9.49
C VAL A 114 2.14 5.41 9.98
N ALA A 115 2.96 5.79 10.96
CA ALA A 115 3.01 7.17 11.42
C ALA A 115 3.50 8.12 10.31
N GLY A 116 2.98 9.35 10.27
CA GLY A 116 3.27 10.32 9.21
C GLY A 116 2.51 10.10 7.91
N LEU A 117 1.61 9.09 7.85
CA LEU A 117 0.79 8.77 6.67
C LEU A 117 -0.64 9.31 6.82
N THR A 118 -1.14 9.94 5.76
CA THR A 118 -2.53 10.37 5.63
C THR A 118 -3.11 9.93 4.30
N PHE A 119 -4.42 9.78 4.23
CA PHE A 119 -5.08 9.38 3.00
C PHE A 119 -5.67 10.59 2.28
N ASN A 120 -5.47 10.62 0.97
CA ASN A 120 -6.23 11.49 0.08
C ASN A 120 -7.51 10.76 -0.35
N ALA A 121 -8.59 11.49 -0.45
CA ALA A 121 -9.72 11.03 -1.22
C ALA A 121 -9.35 11.07 -2.71
N ALA A 122 -9.87 10.12 -3.47
CA ALA A 122 -9.78 10.09 -4.92
C ALA A 122 -11.17 10.23 -5.52
N GLU A 123 -11.23 10.33 -6.81
CA GLU A 123 -12.48 10.18 -7.57
C GLU A 123 -13.10 8.82 -7.23
N GLY A 124 -14.34 8.83 -6.75
CA GLY A 124 -14.94 7.65 -6.14
C GLY A 124 -14.58 7.45 -4.65
N GLY A 125 -14.04 8.47 -3.99
CA GLY A 125 -13.80 8.48 -2.54
C GLY A 125 -12.51 7.82 -2.12
N ARG A 126 -12.51 6.52 -1.82
CA ARG A 126 -11.36 5.78 -1.30
C ARG A 126 -10.61 4.97 -2.37
N ALA A 127 -11.01 5.06 -3.62
CA ALA A 127 -10.45 4.24 -4.68
C ALA A 127 -8.99 4.59 -4.99
N GLY A 128 -8.18 3.58 -5.32
CA GLY A 128 -6.83 3.73 -5.87
C GLY A 128 -5.73 3.99 -4.87
N ASP A 129 -5.93 3.73 -3.58
CA ASP A 129 -4.89 3.81 -2.54
C ASP A 129 -4.09 5.13 -2.51
N ASN A 130 -4.79 6.26 -2.69
CA ASN A 130 -4.17 7.57 -2.67
C ASN A 130 -3.77 8.00 -1.26
N MET A 131 -2.52 8.43 -1.09
CA MET A 131 -1.99 8.79 0.21
C MET A 131 -0.87 9.81 0.15
N MET A 132 -0.59 10.39 1.32
CA MET A 132 0.58 11.23 1.55
C MET A 132 1.41 10.64 2.69
N LEU A 133 2.71 10.63 2.53
CA LEU A 133 3.67 10.25 3.55
C LEU A 133 4.61 11.44 3.83
N ARG A 134 4.81 11.78 5.11
CA ARG A 134 5.55 12.99 5.52
C ARG A 134 5.00 14.29 4.89
N GLY A 135 3.69 14.30 4.57
CA GLY A 135 3.03 15.43 3.91
C GLY A 135 3.23 15.50 2.39
N PHE A 136 3.87 14.51 1.75
CA PHE A 136 4.07 14.44 0.30
C PHE A 136 3.28 13.31 -0.32
N TYR A 137 2.74 13.57 -1.50
CA TYR A 137 1.98 12.60 -2.26
C TYR A 137 2.84 11.39 -2.68
N THR A 138 2.29 10.18 -2.60
CA THR A 138 3.03 8.93 -2.84
C THR A 138 2.30 7.96 -3.78
N PHE A 139 1.34 8.43 -4.57
CA PHE A 139 0.58 7.55 -5.47
C PHE A 139 1.47 6.80 -6.46
N GLY A 140 2.46 7.45 -7.03
CA GLY A 140 3.40 6.86 -7.98
C GLY A 140 4.48 5.95 -7.35
N ASP A 141 4.46 5.76 -6.03
CA ASP A 141 5.54 5.11 -5.26
C ASP A 141 5.08 3.80 -4.64
N ILE A 142 4.11 3.12 -5.24
CA ILE A 142 3.65 1.80 -4.83
C ILE A 142 4.33 0.74 -5.69
N TYR A 143 4.87 -0.28 -5.02
CA TYR A 143 5.62 -1.37 -5.62
C TYR A 143 5.07 -2.72 -5.13
N LEU A 144 5.25 -3.74 -5.95
CA LEU A 144 5.00 -5.14 -5.60
C LEU A 144 6.30 -5.92 -5.86
N ASP A 145 6.87 -6.53 -4.82
CA ASP A 145 8.16 -7.25 -4.87
C ASP A 145 9.32 -6.44 -5.47
N GLY A 146 9.32 -5.13 -5.23
CA GLY A 146 10.35 -4.20 -5.73
C GLY A 146 10.15 -3.69 -7.16
N ILE A 147 9.11 -4.15 -7.87
CA ILE A 147 8.72 -3.67 -9.20
C ILE A 147 7.55 -2.70 -9.08
N ARG A 148 7.58 -1.62 -9.86
CA ARG A 148 6.58 -0.56 -9.87
C ARG A 148 5.16 -1.09 -10.13
N ASP A 149 4.21 -0.68 -9.29
CA ASP A 149 2.78 -1.04 -9.34
C ASP A 149 1.91 0.18 -9.11
N THR A 150 1.81 1.05 -10.11
CA THR A 150 1.21 2.39 -10.00
C THR A 150 -0.19 2.51 -10.60
N ALA A 151 -0.79 1.41 -11.05
CA ALA A 151 -2.16 1.43 -11.54
C ALA A 151 -3.16 1.89 -10.47
N GLN A 152 -4.23 2.54 -10.90
CA GLN A 152 -5.32 2.99 -10.03
C GLN A 152 -6.32 1.86 -9.77
N TYR A 153 -6.03 1.00 -8.81
CA TYR A 153 -6.93 -0.05 -8.32
C TYR A 153 -6.83 -0.20 -6.81
N ASN A 154 -7.76 -0.92 -6.21
CA ASN A 154 -7.76 -1.18 -4.78
C ASN A 154 -6.99 -2.47 -4.48
N ARG A 155 -5.98 -2.40 -3.62
CA ARG A 155 -5.08 -3.52 -3.30
C ARG A 155 -5.55 -4.26 -2.07
N GLU A 156 -5.62 -5.59 -2.19
CA GLU A 156 -6.01 -6.51 -1.12
C GLU A 156 -4.77 -7.17 -0.50
N LEU A 157 -4.89 -7.60 0.77
CA LEU A 157 -3.77 -8.16 1.54
C LEU A 157 -3.72 -9.69 1.55
N PHE A 158 -4.68 -10.40 0.94
CA PHE A 158 -4.84 -11.86 1.09
C PHE A 158 -3.61 -12.68 0.67
N ASN A 159 -2.84 -12.18 -0.29
CA ASN A 159 -1.63 -12.80 -0.83
C ASN A 159 -0.33 -12.10 -0.43
N LEU A 160 -0.37 -11.20 0.58
CA LEU A 160 0.81 -10.46 1.04
C LEU A 160 1.37 -11.04 2.33
N GLU A 161 2.69 -11.11 2.40
CA GLU A 161 3.45 -11.50 3.56
C GLU A 161 3.72 -10.31 4.49
N GLN A 162 4.05 -9.16 3.92
CA GLN A 162 4.26 -7.90 4.62
C GLN A 162 4.13 -6.71 3.69
N VAL A 163 4.05 -5.53 4.27
CA VAL A 163 4.11 -4.25 3.56
C VAL A 163 5.25 -3.43 4.16
N ASP A 164 6.26 -3.14 3.34
CA ASP A 164 7.40 -2.31 3.72
C ASP A 164 7.18 -0.87 3.27
N VAL A 165 7.49 0.08 4.13
CA VAL A 165 7.44 1.52 3.84
C VAL A 165 8.80 2.13 4.10
N LEU A 166 9.51 2.48 3.01
CA LEU A 166 10.77 3.23 3.05
C LEU A 166 10.43 4.72 2.97
N ARG A 167 10.79 5.50 3.98
CA ARG A 167 10.39 6.90 4.11
C ARG A 167 11.40 7.87 3.51
N GLY A 168 10.93 8.97 2.92
CA GLY A 168 11.76 9.98 2.26
C GLY A 168 12.10 9.62 0.82
N SER A 169 12.87 10.47 0.16
CA SER A 169 13.26 10.29 -1.24
C SER A 169 13.98 8.95 -1.47
N ALA A 170 13.66 8.24 -2.55
CA ALA A 170 14.17 6.88 -2.80
C ALA A 170 14.44 6.57 -4.29
N ALA A 171 14.63 7.59 -5.14
CA ALA A 171 14.75 7.36 -6.59
C ALA A 171 15.99 6.54 -6.96
N MET A 172 17.07 6.60 -6.21
CA MET A 172 18.24 5.77 -6.48
C MET A 172 17.90 4.25 -6.46
N LEU A 173 17.00 3.82 -5.58
CA LEU A 173 16.59 2.41 -5.51
C LEU A 173 15.45 2.07 -6.47
N PHE A 174 14.52 3.01 -6.69
CA PHE A 174 13.22 2.71 -7.29
C PHE A 174 12.91 3.51 -8.58
N GLY A 175 13.81 4.41 -8.99
CA GLY A 175 13.62 5.28 -10.15
C GLY A 175 12.71 6.48 -9.83
N ARG A 176 12.07 7.03 -10.87
CA ARG A 176 11.21 8.19 -10.71
C ARG A 176 10.18 7.99 -9.60
N GLY A 177 10.00 9.00 -8.74
CA GLY A 177 9.10 8.92 -7.59
C GLY A 177 8.97 10.26 -6.87
N GLN A 178 8.14 10.26 -5.83
CA GLN A 178 7.83 11.44 -5.04
C GLN A 178 8.75 11.57 -3.80
N ALA A 179 8.50 12.60 -3.00
CA ALA A 179 9.31 12.93 -1.83
C ALA A 179 8.96 12.11 -0.56
N GLY A 180 7.76 11.55 -0.50
CA GLY A 180 7.22 10.93 0.71
C GLY A 180 7.92 9.63 1.07
N GLY A 181 8.15 8.79 0.08
CA GLY A 181 8.76 7.47 0.24
C GLY A 181 8.11 6.42 -0.65
N VAL A 182 8.51 5.18 -0.45
CA VAL A 182 8.12 4.01 -1.24
C VAL A 182 7.33 3.05 -0.37
N ILE A 183 6.26 2.49 -0.93
CA ILE A 183 5.44 1.44 -0.33
C ILE A 183 5.65 0.18 -1.15
N ASN A 184 6.29 -0.83 -0.57
CA ASN A 184 6.56 -2.10 -1.22
C ASN A 184 5.72 -3.21 -0.60
N GLN A 185 4.88 -3.82 -1.39
CA GLN A 185 4.11 -5.00 -1.04
C GLN A 185 4.97 -6.25 -1.30
N VAL A 186 5.00 -7.18 -0.36
CA VAL A 186 5.75 -8.44 -0.47
C VAL A 186 4.78 -9.60 -0.58
N THR A 187 4.83 -10.32 -1.69
CA THR A 187 3.94 -11.46 -1.93
C THR A 187 4.31 -12.68 -1.11
N LYS A 188 3.30 -13.48 -0.75
CA LYS A 188 3.48 -14.83 -0.21
C LYS A 188 3.99 -15.75 -1.30
N MET A 189 5.18 -16.30 -1.12
CA MET A 189 5.80 -17.27 -2.04
C MET A 189 5.61 -18.71 -1.55
N ALA A 190 5.74 -19.66 -2.47
CA ALA A 190 5.76 -21.08 -2.15
C ALA A 190 6.94 -21.43 -1.24
N GLU A 191 6.72 -22.28 -0.23
CA GLU A 191 7.68 -22.70 0.78
C GLU A 191 7.77 -24.22 0.87
N LEU A 192 8.93 -24.75 1.25
CA LEU A 192 9.17 -26.21 1.40
C LEU A 192 8.54 -26.76 2.69
N LYS A 193 7.27 -26.43 2.92
CA LYS A 193 6.46 -26.92 4.03
C LYS A 193 5.04 -27.21 3.58
N ASP A 194 4.30 -28.03 4.32
CA ASP A 194 2.87 -28.22 4.18
C ASP A 194 2.17 -27.36 5.23
N GLU A 195 1.36 -26.41 4.79
CA GLU A 195 0.59 -25.53 5.66
C GLU A 195 -0.67 -25.04 4.95
N ASN A 196 -1.82 -25.39 5.50
CA ASN A 196 -3.11 -24.99 4.93
C ASN A 196 -3.92 -24.21 5.96
N LYS A 197 -4.51 -23.09 5.54
CA LYS A 197 -5.36 -22.24 6.38
C LYS A 197 -6.60 -21.81 5.60
N VAL A 198 -7.74 -21.86 6.24
CA VAL A 198 -9.00 -21.31 5.74
C VAL A 198 -9.58 -20.44 6.83
N SER A 199 -9.94 -19.20 6.48
CA SER A 199 -10.57 -18.26 7.41
C SER A 199 -11.91 -17.80 6.86
N ALA A 200 -12.93 -17.83 7.72
CA ALA A 200 -14.25 -17.27 7.43
C ALA A 200 -14.59 -16.18 8.45
N SER A 201 -15.07 -15.04 7.96
CA SER A 201 -15.42 -13.90 8.80
C SER A 201 -16.82 -13.41 8.48
N LEU A 202 -17.56 -13.00 9.50
CA LEU A 202 -18.86 -12.33 9.40
C LEU A 202 -18.84 -11.08 10.27
N GLY A 203 -19.55 -10.05 9.87
CA GLY A 203 -19.54 -8.80 10.65
C GLY A 203 -20.68 -7.86 10.37
N SER A 204 -20.61 -6.68 10.97
CA SER A 204 -21.55 -5.58 10.77
C SER A 204 -21.62 -5.15 9.30
N TYR A 205 -22.76 -4.62 8.89
CA TYR A 205 -22.98 -4.08 7.54
C TYR A 205 -22.79 -5.14 6.44
N ASP A 206 -23.41 -6.30 6.63
CA ASP A 206 -23.36 -7.44 5.70
C ASP A 206 -21.93 -7.85 5.32
N TYR A 207 -20.96 -7.57 6.22
CA TYR A 207 -19.57 -7.98 6.02
C TYR A 207 -19.46 -9.50 6.01
N TYR A 208 -18.88 -10.05 4.98
CA TYR A 208 -18.33 -11.40 4.98
C TYR A 208 -16.97 -11.44 4.31
N SER A 209 -16.13 -12.38 4.71
CA SER A 209 -14.86 -12.67 4.05
C SER A 209 -14.53 -14.15 4.17
N LEU A 210 -14.14 -14.75 3.06
CA LEU A 210 -13.60 -16.11 2.99
C LEU A 210 -12.20 -16.03 2.38
N THR A 211 -11.20 -16.55 3.11
CA THR A 211 -9.83 -16.61 2.58
C THR A 211 -9.25 -18.00 2.75
N GLY A 212 -8.42 -18.41 1.79
CA GLY A 212 -7.65 -19.64 1.83
C GLY A 212 -6.17 -19.39 1.55
N ASP A 213 -5.29 -20.08 2.24
CA ASP A 213 -3.84 -20.08 2.05
C ASP A 213 -3.37 -21.54 2.12
N PHE A 214 -3.01 -22.09 0.97
CA PHE A 214 -2.66 -23.49 0.80
C PHE A 214 -1.25 -23.59 0.26
N ASN A 215 -0.32 -24.08 1.09
CA ASN A 215 1.07 -24.29 0.70
C ASN A 215 1.41 -25.76 0.77
N LYS A 216 1.93 -26.31 -0.32
CA LYS A 216 2.26 -27.73 -0.47
C LYS A 216 3.67 -27.92 -0.99
N LYS A 217 4.51 -28.61 -0.24
CA LYS A 217 5.77 -29.16 -0.74
C LYS A 217 5.45 -30.34 -1.68
N ILE A 218 5.92 -30.28 -2.93
CA ILE A 218 5.71 -31.33 -3.96
C ILE A 218 6.98 -32.03 -4.38
N GLY A 219 8.14 -31.58 -3.95
CA GLY A 219 9.46 -32.16 -4.17
C GLY A 219 10.46 -31.67 -3.15
N ASP A 220 11.71 -32.14 -3.20
CA ASP A 220 12.71 -31.76 -2.21
C ASP A 220 13.05 -30.26 -2.27
N THR A 221 12.98 -29.66 -3.45
CA THR A 221 13.26 -28.25 -3.69
C THR A 221 12.07 -27.53 -4.37
N THR A 222 10.89 -28.16 -4.43
CA THR A 222 9.77 -27.67 -5.21
C THR A 222 8.51 -27.57 -4.36
N ALA A 223 7.79 -26.47 -4.47
CA ALA A 223 6.56 -26.24 -3.74
C ALA A 223 5.58 -25.39 -4.59
N ILE A 224 4.29 -25.44 -4.20
CA ILE A 224 3.24 -24.58 -4.75
C ILE A 224 2.45 -23.96 -3.59
N ARG A 225 2.07 -22.70 -3.74
CA ARG A 225 1.18 -21.99 -2.80
C ARG A 225 0.03 -21.34 -3.55
N ILE A 226 -1.17 -21.48 -3.03
CA ILE A 226 -2.39 -20.90 -3.61
C ILE A 226 -3.07 -20.07 -2.52
N ASN A 227 -3.35 -18.82 -2.83
CA ASN A 227 -4.17 -17.96 -1.98
C ASN A 227 -5.45 -17.59 -2.71
N VAL A 228 -6.58 -17.64 -1.99
CA VAL A 228 -7.90 -17.25 -2.52
C VAL A 228 -8.58 -16.29 -1.55
N MET A 229 -9.43 -15.42 -2.09
CA MET A 229 -10.22 -14.48 -1.32
C MET A 229 -11.55 -14.18 -2.02
N ASP A 230 -12.63 -14.17 -1.24
CA ASP A 230 -13.94 -13.64 -1.61
C ASP A 230 -14.49 -12.85 -0.43
N ARG A 231 -14.79 -11.55 -0.62
CA ARG A 231 -15.33 -10.70 0.44
C ARG A 231 -16.30 -9.66 -0.09
N ALA A 232 -17.28 -9.32 0.74
CA ALA A 232 -18.12 -8.15 0.50
C ALA A 232 -18.47 -7.48 1.82
N GLU A 233 -18.77 -6.19 1.74
CA GLU A 233 -19.27 -5.39 2.85
C GLU A 233 -20.10 -4.23 2.33
N GLU A 234 -21.11 -3.80 3.08
CA GLU A 234 -21.78 -2.54 2.89
C GLU A 234 -21.22 -1.46 3.83
N ASN A 235 -21.59 -0.21 3.60
CA ASN A 235 -21.26 0.88 4.51
C ASN A 235 -22.50 1.27 5.35
N TYR A 236 -22.28 1.93 6.49
CA TYR A 236 -23.38 2.46 7.33
C TYR A 236 -24.14 3.61 6.66
N ARG A 237 -23.53 4.29 5.69
CA ARG A 237 -24.10 5.41 4.95
C ARG A 237 -25.22 4.97 4.04
N LYS A 238 -26.23 5.82 3.89
CA LYS A 238 -27.44 5.49 3.15
C LYS A 238 -27.91 6.68 2.31
N ASN A 239 -28.33 6.41 1.08
CA ASN A 239 -29.08 7.39 0.30
C ASN A 239 -30.51 7.48 0.87
N PRO A 240 -30.92 8.66 1.38
CA PRO A 240 -32.23 8.81 2.02
C PRO A 240 -33.39 8.66 1.05
N SER A 241 -33.20 8.82 -0.25
CA SER A 241 -34.26 8.72 -1.26
C SER A 241 -34.66 7.27 -1.57
N ASN A 242 -33.68 6.36 -1.70
CA ASN A 242 -33.93 4.99 -2.17
C ASN A 242 -33.38 3.91 -1.24
N GLY A 243 -32.62 4.29 -0.21
CA GLY A 243 -32.04 3.36 0.73
C GLY A 243 -30.74 2.70 0.29
N ASP A 244 -30.21 3.05 -0.86
CA ASP A 244 -28.94 2.54 -1.39
C ASP A 244 -27.76 2.81 -0.44
N ARG A 245 -26.77 1.88 -0.48
CA ARG A 245 -25.55 1.97 0.33
C ARG A 245 -24.31 1.78 -0.53
N PRO A 246 -23.18 2.41 -0.17
CA PRO A 246 -21.89 2.02 -0.73
C PRO A 246 -21.59 0.55 -0.41
N ARG A 247 -20.97 -0.15 -1.34
CA ARG A 247 -20.64 -1.58 -1.20
C ARG A 247 -19.28 -1.88 -1.78
N LEU A 248 -18.54 -2.78 -1.13
CA LEU A 248 -17.38 -3.45 -1.69
C LEU A 248 -17.77 -4.91 -2.03
N ASP A 249 -17.30 -5.41 -3.18
CA ASP A 249 -17.48 -6.81 -3.61
C ASP A 249 -16.22 -7.22 -4.37
N ARG A 250 -15.37 -8.06 -3.76
CA ARG A 250 -14.01 -8.29 -4.22
C ARG A 250 -13.63 -9.76 -4.16
N GLN A 251 -12.93 -10.20 -5.20
CA GLN A 251 -12.45 -11.57 -5.34
C GLN A 251 -11.00 -11.58 -5.78
N GLY A 252 -10.24 -12.59 -5.34
CA GLY A 252 -8.85 -12.73 -5.72
C GLY A 252 -8.37 -14.17 -5.67
N ILE A 253 -7.44 -14.46 -6.57
CA ILE A 253 -6.65 -15.69 -6.57
C ILE A 253 -5.19 -15.35 -6.83
N ALA A 254 -4.30 -15.97 -6.06
CA ALA A 254 -2.87 -15.88 -6.31
C ALA A 254 -2.25 -17.28 -6.27
N VAL A 255 -1.33 -17.53 -7.18
CA VAL A 255 -0.58 -18.80 -7.28
C VAL A 255 0.90 -18.48 -7.30
N SER A 256 1.68 -19.17 -6.47
CA SER A 256 3.13 -19.15 -6.49
C SER A 256 3.64 -20.58 -6.68
N PHE A 257 4.42 -20.79 -7.71
CA PHE A 257 5.18 -22.02 -7.95
C PHE A 257 6.66 -21.72 -7.75
N GLY A 258 7.34 -22.53 -6.94
CA GLY A 258 8.78 -22.39 -6.70
C GLY A 258 9.50 -23.70 -6.93
N THR A 259 10.67 -23.66 -7.58
CA THR A 259 11.56 -24.81 -7.74
C THR A 259 13.01 -24.40 -7.53
N GLY A 260 13.88 -25.35 -7.14
CA GLY A 260 15.23 -25.06 -6.69
C GLY A 260 15.28 -24.28 -5.36
N ILE A 261 14.20 -24.25 -4.59
CA ILE A 261 14.12 -23.51 -3.33
C ILE A 261 15.20 -23.97 -2.37
N GLY A 262 16.01 -23.01 -1.87
CA GLY A 262 17.14 -23.27 -0.97
C GLY A 262 18.42 -23.80 -1.65
N THR A 263 18.44 -23.92 -2.98
CA THR A 263 19.64 -24.22 -3.77
C THR A 263 20.30 -22.97 -4.32
N ASP A 264 21.36 -23.13 -5.10
CA ASP A 264 22.03 -22.00 -5.74
C ASP A 264 21.21 -21.44 -6.90
N ASP A 265 20.33 -22.24 -7.51
CA ASP A 265 19.43 -21.85 -8.59
C ASP A 265 17.98 -21.94 -8.13
N GLU A 266 17.38 -20.78 -7.82
CA GLU A 266 15.98 -20.68 -7.41
C GLU A 266 15.14 -20.02 -8.51
N PHE A 267 14.00 -20.61 -8.82
CA PHE A 267 13.01 -20.03 -9.73
C PHE A 267 11.63 -19.98 -9.08
N PHE A 268 10.97 -18.82 -9.17
CA PHE A 268 9.58 -18.66 -8.80
C PHE A 268 8.77 -18.11 -9.97
N LEU A 269 7.56 -18.62 -10.14
CA LEU A 269 6.51 -18.07 -11.02
C LEU A 269 5.31 -17.73 -10.18
N ASN A 270 5.00 -16.45 -10.09
CA ASN A 270 3.89 -15.91 -9.33
C ASN A 270 2.85 -15.31 -10.27
N HIS A 271 1.57 -15.59 -10.00
CA HIS A 271 0.45 -14.98 -10.70
C HIS A 271 -0.61 -14.55 -9.70
N VAL A 272 -1.15 -13.34 -9.86
CA VAL A 272 -2.27 -12.84 -9.06
C VAL A 272 -3.30 -12.19 -9.96
N THR A 273 -4.57 -12.53 -9.74
CA THR A 273 -5.72 -11.88 -10.35
C THR A 273 -6.69 -11.43 -9.27
N THR A 274 -7.15 -10.18 -9.38
CA THR A 274 -8.20 -9.64 -8.52
C THR A 274 -9.31 -9.00 -9.35
N LYS A 275 -10.54 -9.13 -8.87
CA LYS A 275 -11.73 -8.50 -9.43
C LYS A 275 -12.45 -7.71 -8.37
N THR A 276 -12.90 -6.49 -8.71
CA THR A 276 -13.77 -5.68 -7.87
C THR A 276 -15.05 -5.32 -8.60
N ASN A 277 -16.15 -5.26 -7.86
CA ASN A 277 -17.45 -4.81 -8.32
C ASN A 277 -18.06 -3.93 -7.23
N ASP A 278 -17.40 -2.80 -7.00
CA ASP A 278 -17.71 -1.89 -5.89
C ASP A 278 -18.80 -0.89 -6.29
N LYS A 279 -19.54 -0.40 -5.29
CA LYS A 279 -20.39 0.80 -5.40
C LYS A 279 -19.70 1.93 -4.65
N PRO A 280 -19.04 2.88 -5.35
CA PRO A 280 -18.14 3.84 -4.74
C PRO A 280 -18.89 4.91 -3.94
N ASP A 281 -18.21 5.46 -2.94
CA ASP A 281 -18.68 6.53 -2.08
C ASP A 281 -17.72 7.72 -2.16
N PHE A 282 -18.13 8.82 -2.77
CA PHE A 282 -17.35 10.05 -2.82
C PHE A 282 -17.20 10.74 -1.44
N GLY A 283 -18.08 10.42 -0.48
CA GLY A 283 -18.07 11.06 0.83
C GLY A 283 -19.08 12.20 0.97
N VAL A 284 -18.69 13.27 1.67
CA VAL A 284 -19.49 14.47 1.95
C VAL A 284 -18.75 15.73 1.51
N SER A 285 -19.49 16.74 1.05
CA SER A 285 -18.92 18.05 0.72
C SER A 285 -18.68 18.88 1.97
N PHE A 286 -18.09 20.05 1.79
CA PHE A 286 -17.87 21.02 2.87
C PHE A 286 -18.95 22.12 2.81
N TYR A 287 -19.31 22.59 4.00
CA TYR A 287 -20.15 23.77 4.20
C TYR A 287 -19.53 24.63 5.31
N ASN A 288 -19.36 25.94 5.06
CA ASN A 288 -18.66 26.82 5.98
C ASN A 288 -17.29 26.26 6.45
N HIS A 289 -16.50 25.77 5.50
CA HIS A 289 -15.15 25.20 5.72
C HIS A 289 -15.08 23.96 6.62
N ARG A 290 -16.20 23.32 6.94
CA ARG A 290 -16.26 22.06 7.69
C ARG A 290 -17.00 21.00 6.89
N PRO A 291 -16.72 19.68 7.12
CA PRO A 291 -17.56 18.63 6.55
C PRO A 291 -19.03 18.89 6.84
N VAL A 292 -19.88 18.68 5.86
CA VAL A 292 -21.26 19.11 5.92
C VAL A 292 -22.02 18.50 7.10
N ASN A 293 -22.73 19.35 7.82
CA ASN A 293 -23.75 19.02 8.81
C ASN A 293 -24.81 20.10 8.70
N GLN A 294 -25.82 19.90 7.84
CA GLN A 294 -26.78 20.91 7.43
C GLN A 294 -28.17 20.31 7.24
N ILE A 295 -29.18 21.08 7.46
CA ILE A 295 -30.59 20.75 7.14
C ILE A 295 -30.93 21.42 5.80
N VAL A 296 -31.30 20.63 4.80
CA VAL A 296 -31.80 21.09 3.50
C VAL A 296 -33.22 20.56 3.31
N SER A 297 -34.19 21.45 3.12
CA SER A 297 -35.59 21.08 2.95
C SER A 297 -36.12 20.11 4.03
N GLY A 298 -35.68 20.31 5.28
CA GLY A 298 -36.09 19.49 6.41
C GLY A 298 -35.34 18.15 6.59
N GLN A 299 -34.39 17.84 5.72
CA GLN A 299 -33.58 16.61 5.77
C GLN A 299 -32.14 16.92 6.13
N ALA A 300 -31.55 16.13 7.03
CA ALA A 300 -30.14 16.26 7.37
C ALA A 300 -29.25 15.77 6.23
N ILE A 301 -28.22 16.57 5.90
CA ILE A 301 -27.05 16.18 5.11
C ILE A 301 -25.89 16.12 6.10
N ASP A 302 -25.40 14.93 6.38
CA ASP A 302 -24.38 14.65 7.38
C ASP A 302 -23.45 13.49 6.93
N ASP A 303 -22.65 12.97 7.85
CA ASP A 303 -21.74 11.84 7.60
C ASP A 303 -22.46 10.53 7.21
N LYS A 304 -23.78 10.40 7.49
CA LYS A 304 -24.58 9.22 7.13
C LYS A 304 -25.18 9.32 5.73
N THR A 305 -25.16 10.49 5.12
CA THR A 305 -25.76 10.74 3.80
C THR A 305 -24.88 10.19 2.69
N TYR A 306 -25.42 9.26 1.88
CA TYR A 306 -24.80 8.74 0.67
C TYR A 306 -25.42 9.37 -0.57
N TYR A 307 -24.58 9.85 -1.49
CA TYR A 307 -25.03 10.53 -2.71
C TYR A 307 -25.13 9.59 -3.92
N GLY A 308 -24.59 8.38 -3.82
CA GLY A 308 -24.64 7.43 -4.91
C GLY A 308 -26.05 6.87 -5.14
N GLY A 309 -26.33 6.52 -6.38
CA GLY A 309 -27.56 5.91 -6.83
C GLY A 309 -27.31 4.61 -7.59
N ASN A 310 -28.33 4.16 -8.31
CA ASN A 310 -28.31 2.89 -9.07
C ASN A 310 -27.21 2.81 -10.13
N ARG A 311 -26.69 3.95 -10.60
CA ARG A 311 -25.63 4.04 -11.61
C ARG A 311 -24.22 4.07 -11.04
N ASN A 312 -24.04 4.19 -9.72
CA ASN A 312 -22.70 4.16 -9.12
C ASN A 312 -22.09 2.77 -9.24
N PHE A 313 -20.89 2.71 -9.81
CA PHE A 313 -20.07 1.50 -9.85
C PHE A 313 -18.58 1.84 -9.93
N ASP A 314 -17.73 0.95 -9.48
CA ASP A 314 -16.27 0.99 -9.63
C ASP A 314 -15.79 -0.46 -9.81
N ASN A 315 -15.61 -0.84 -11.07
CA ASN A 315 -15.22 -2.19 -11.44
C ASN A 315 -13.77 -2.19 -11.88
N SER A 316 -12.98 -3.13 -11.36
CA SER A 316 -11.62 -3.35 -11.84
C SER A 316 -11.28 -4.82 -11.96
N GLU A 317 -10.38 -5.11 -12.90
CA GLU A 317 -9.73 -6.40 -13.04
C GLU A 317 -8.22 -6.18 -13.14
N THR A 318 -7.47 -6.96 -12.38
CA THR A 318 -6.01 -6.88 -12.34
C THR A 318 -5.43 -8.26 -12.56
N SER A 319 -4.42 -8.37 -13.42
CA SER A 319 -3.71 -9.61 -13.70
C SER A 319 -2.21 -9.33 -13.75
N ILE A 320 -1.44 -9.93 -12.83
CA ILE A 320 0.00 -9.71 -12.69
C ILE A 320 0.71 -11.06 -12.69
N THR A 321 1.63 -11.26 -13.62
CA THR A 321 2.50 -12.45 -13.69
C THR A 321 3.94 -12.03 -13.52
N THR A 322 4.67 -12.66 -12.60
CA THR A 322 6.09 -12.37 -12.31
C THR A 322 6.89 -13.66 -12.27
N GLY A 323 7.91 -13.76 -13.14
CA GLY A 323 8.97 -14.75 -13.06
C GLY A 323 10.17 -14.18 -12.30
N ILE A 324 10.73 -14.92 -11.36
CA ILE A 324 11.90 -14.53 -10.55
C ILE A 324 12.91 -15.65 -10.63
N TYR A 325 14.11 -15.35 -11.10
CA TYR A 325 15.23 -16.27 -11.08
C TYR A 325 16.35 -15.69 -10.23
N THR A 326 16.90 -16.49 -9.33
CA THR A 326 18.06 -16.14 -8.51
C THR A 326 19.11 -17.21 -8.68
N HIS A 327 20.34 -16.80 -9.07
CA HIS A 327 21.52 -17.66 -9.07
C HIS A 327 22.52 -17.14 -8.05
N LYS A 328 22.99 -18.04 -7.19
CA LYS A 328 24.02 -17.78 -6.18
C LYS A 328 25.36 -18.33 -6.69
N PHE A 329 26.29 -17.44 -6.99
CA PHE A 329 27.68 -17.82 -7.35
C PHE A 329 28.47 -18.26 -6.11
N SER A 330 28.10 -17.71 -4.94
CA SER A 330 28.64 -18.03 -3.63
C SER A 330 27.66 -17.54 -2.54
N ASN A 331 27.98 -17.76 -1.27
CA ASN A 331 27.20 -17.21 -0.17
C ASN A 331 27.09 -15.66 -0.21
N ASP A 332 28.11 -15.02 -0.79
CA ASP A 332 28.25 -13.55 -0.81
C ASP A 332 27.92 -12.92 -2.17
N SER A 333 27.70 -13.73 -3.21
CA SER A 333 27.48 -13.21 -4.57
C SER A 333 26.28 -13.87 -5.23
N GLN A 334 25.35 -13.06 -5.73
CA GLN A 334 24.17 -13.53 -6.44
C GLN A 334 23.73 -12.57 -7.54
N ILE A 335 23.03 -13.11 -8.52
CA ILE A 335 22.23 -12.35 -9.48
C ILE A 335 20.74 -12.71 -9.29
N ARG A 336 19.88 -11.71 -9.29
CA ARG A 336 18.43 -11.90 -9.21
C ARG A 336 17.76 -11.15 -10.36
N THR A 337 17.08 -11.89 -11.21
CA THR A 337 16.37 -11.34 -12.38
C THR A 337 14.88 -11.53 -12.22
N GLN A 338 14.11 -10.47 -12.45
CA GLN A 338 12.65 -10.48 -12.42
C GLN A 338 12.12 -10.04 -13.79
N VAL A 339 11.10 -10.75 -14.27
CA VAL A 339 10.34 -10.40 -15.47
C VAL A 339 8.87 -10.34 -15.08
N ARG A 340 8.21 -9.19 -15.31
CA ARG A 340 6.79 -9.00 -15.00
C ARG A 340 6.02 -8.54 -16.22
N SER A 341 4.83 -9.10 -16.38
CA SER A 341 3.76 -8.59 -17.24
C SER A 341 2.55 -8.32 -16.37
N ALA A 342 1.98 -7.13 -16.46
CA ALA A 342 0.80 -6.75 -15.70
C ALA A 342 -0.21 -6.02 -16.58
N ASP A 343 -1.49 -6.33 -16.34
CA ASP A 343 -2.65 -5.77 -17.02
C ASP A 343 -3.67 -5.30 -15.98
N TYR A 344 -4.17 -4.06 -16.17
CA TYR A 344 -5.08 -3.41 -15.23
C TYR A 344 -6.21 -2.75 -16.01
N GLU A 345 -7.43 -3.22 -15.77
CA GLU A 345 -8.63 -2.59 -16.28
C GLU A 345 -9.44 -1.98 -15.14
N ARG A 346 -9.97 -0.78 -15.35
CA ARG A 346 -10.90 -0.14 -14.42
C ARG A 346 -11.90 0.72 -15.16
N ALA A 347 -13.15 0.64 -14.73
CA ALA A 347 -14.20 1.55 -15.16
C ALA A 347 -15.04 1.96 -13.96
N TYR A 348 -15.32 3.26 -13.82
CA TYR A 348 -16.15 3.74 -12.72
C TYR A 348 -17.06 4.89 -13.13
N TRP A 349 -18.16 4.97 -12.40
CA TRP A 349 -19.11 6.07 -12.40
C TRP A 349 -19.46 6.39 -10.95
N ALA A 350 -19.16 7.60 -10.51
CA ALA A 350 -19.33 8.01 -9.13
C ALA A 350 -19.97 9.40 -9.04
N GLN A 351 -21.08 9.49 -8.30
CA GLN A 351 -21.79 10.74 -8.07
C GLN A 351 -21.08 11.57 -7.01
N LYS A 352 -20.81 12.85 -7.32
CA LYS A 352 -20.22 13.80 -6.37
C LYS A 352 -21.22 14.22 -5.29
N PRO A 353 -20.76 14.44 -4.05
CA PRO A 353 -21.62 15.00 -2.99
C PRO A 353 -21.90 16.48 -3.22
N SER A 354 -23.01 16.96 -2.64
CA SER A 354 -23.37 18.37 -2.59
C SER A 354 -23.66 18.80 -1.13
N ALA A 355 -23.38 20.05 -0.80
CA ALA A 355 -23.76 20.62 0.50
C ALA A 355 -25.17 21.21 0.51
N THR A 356 -25.76 21.45 -0.66
CA THR A 356 -26.99 22.24 -0.79
C THR A 356 -28.11 21.53 -1.53
N VAL A 357 -27.82 20.36 -2.12
CA VAL A 357 -28.80 19.57 -2.88
C VAL A 357 -28.93 18.20 -2.25
N LEU A 358 -30.16 17.74 -2.04
CA LEU A 358 -30.44 16.41 -1.51
C LEU A 358 -30.08 15.32 -2.54
N PRO A 359 -29.62 14.16 -2.06
CA PRO A 359 -29.43 13.01 -2.94
C PRO A 359 -30.76 12.54 -3.53
N THR A 360 -30.76 12.18 -4.80
CA THR A 360 -31.94 11.69 -5.51
C THR A 360 -31.75 10.26 -5.97
N GLU A 361 -32.87 9.55 -6.23
CA GLU A 361 -32.82 8.22 -6.87
C GLU A 361 -32.29 8.30 -8.29
N ASN A 362 -32.75 9.32 -9.01
CA ASN A 362 -32.44 9.51 -10.40
C ASN A 362 -31.09 10.20 -10.53
N PHE A 363 -30.24 9.52 -11.21
CA PHE A 363 -28.93 9.94 -11.57
C PHE A 363 -28.98 11.20 -12.44
N SER A 364 -28.20 12.22 -12.07
CA SER A 364 -27.95 13.36 -12.95
C SER A 364 -26.59 13.16 -13.63
N SER A 365 -26.51 13.27 -14.94
CA SER A 365 -25.25 13.30 -15.67
C SER A 365 -24.39 14.51 -15.26
N THR A 366 -25.02 15.57 -14.73
CA THR A 366 -24.33 16.72 -14.15
C THR A 366 -23.91 16.41 -12.72
N GLY A 367 -22.61 16.31 -12.46
CA GLY A 367 -22.05 16.10 -11.12
C GLY A 367 -21.44 14.75 -10.85
N ALA A 368 -21.49 13.81 -11.78
CA ALA A 368 -20.72 12.56 -11.70
C ALA A 368 -19.33 12.70 -12.29
N VAL A 369 -18.42 11.88 -11.81
CA VAL A 369 -17.13 11.62 -12.45
C VAL A 369 -17.15 10.22 -13.03
N THR A 370 -16.73 10.11 -14.27
CA THR A 370 -16.69 8.84 -14.99
C THR A 370 -15.34 8.64 -15.65
N ARG A 371 -14.84 7.42 -15.64
CA ARG A 371 -13.59 7.08 -16.30
C ARG A 371 -13.48 5.61 -16.65
N THR A 372 -12.76 5.34 -17.73
CA THR A 372 -12.20 4.02 -18.03
C THR A 372 -10.70 4.14 -18.13
N MET A 373 -10.01 3.10 -17.75
CA MET A 373 -8.57 2.99 -17.85
C MET A 373 -8.20 1.55 -18.20
N HIS A 374 -7.30 1.40 -19.18
CA HIS A 374 -6.59 0.15 -19.44
C HIS A 374 -5.09 0.45 -19.42
N TYR A 375 -4.42 -0.05 -18.37
CA TYR A 375 -3.01 0.17 -18.13
C TYR A 375 -2.26 -1.14 -18.18
N GLN A 376 -1.17 -1.16 -18.94
CA GLN A 376 -0.33 -2.35 -19.13
C GLN A 376 1.12 -2.02 -18.85
N THR A 377 1.82 -2.95 -18.19
CA THR A 377 3.26 -2.83 -17.96
C THR A 377 4.00 -4.10 -18.29
N GLN A 378 5.22 -3.92 -18.79
CA GLN A 378 6.22 -4.99 -18.94
C GLN A 378 7.53 -4.53 -18.32
N THR A 379 8.07 -5.31 -17.40
CA THR A 379 9.28 -4.94 -16.67
C THR A 379 10.28 -6.08 -16.71
N ILE A 380 11.55 -5.74 -16.93
CA ILE A 380 12.70 -6.62 -16.71
C ILE A 380 13.63 -5.87 -15.77
N GLN A 381 13.99 -6.50 -14.66
CA GLN A 381 14.96 -5.99 -13.69
C GLN A 381 15.94 -7.07 -13.34
N SER A 382 17.24 -6.75 -13.33
CA SER A 382 18.29 -7.68 -12.92
C SER A 382 19.25 -6.99 -11.98
N ASP A 383 19.42 -7.57 -10.79
CA ASP A 383 20.23 -7.08 -9.70
C ASP A 383 21.37 -8.05 -9.43
N PHE A 384 22.61 -7.58 -9.46
CA PHE A 384 23.78 -8.31 -8.99
C PHE A 384 24.25 -7.73 -7.66
N SER A 385 24.40 -8.58 -6.66
CA SER A 385 24.94 -8.20 -5.35
C SER A 385 26.09 -9.10 -4.95
N THR A 386 27.11 -8.50 -4.32
CA THR A 386 28.29 -9.23 -3.86
C THR A 386 28.94 -8.57 -2.66
N LYS A 387 29.59 -9.37 -1.82
CA LYS A 387 30.46 -8.90 -0.72
C LYS A 387 31.90 -9.25 -1.02
N PHE A 388 32.80 -8.31 -0.82
CA PHE A 388 34.23 -8.51 -1.05
C PHE A 388 35.08 -7.58 -0.16
N ASN A 389 36.37 -7.89 -0.07
CA ASN A 389 37.34 -7.02 0.62
C ASN A 389 38.24 -6.36 -0.43
N LEU A 390 38.39 -5.05 -0.33
CA LEU A 390 39.29 -4.27 -1.18
C LEU A 390 40.01 -3.20 -0.33
N ALA A 391 41.32 -3.08 -0.47
CA ALA A 391 42.16 -2.12 0.25
C ALA A 391 41.98 -2.19 1.79
N GLY A 392 41.68 -3.38 2.35
CA GLY A 392 41.46 -3.58 3.77
C GLY A 392 40.07 -3.18 4.27
N MET A 393 39.18 -2.75 3.40
CA MET A 393 37.78 -2.40 3.69
C MET A 393 36.85 -3.49 3.21
N LYS A 394 35.71 -3.68 3.91
CA LYS A 394 34.64 -4.58 3.47
C LYS A 394 33.63 -3.80 2.62
N HIS A 395 33.27 -4.37 1.50
CA HIS A 395 32.31 -3.82 0.55
C HIS A 395 31.08 -4.72 0.44
N GLU A 396 29.90 -4.12 0.47
CA GLU A 396 28.63 -4.73 0.06
C GLU A 396 28.12 -3.97 -1.16
N PHE A 397 28.35 -4.55 -2.34
CA PHE A 397 28.09 -3.91 -3.63
C PHE A 397 26.80 -4.45 -4.26
N LEU A 398 26.00 -3.55 -4.78
CA LEU A 398 24.81 -3.80 -5.57
C LEU A 398 24.93 -3.03 -6.89
N THR A 399 24.63 -3.68 -8.00
CA THR A 399 24.40 -3.02 -9.30
C THR A 399 23.23 -3.68 -10.02
N GLY A 400 22.55 -2.94 -10.86
CA GLY A 400 21.44 -3.50 -11.61
C GLY A 400 21.00 -2.66 -12.78
N VAL A 401 20.20 -3.30 -13.63
CA VAL A 401 19.58 -2.70 -14.81
C VAL A 401 18.06 -2.93 -14.74
N GLU A 402 17.33 -1.97 -15.26
CA GLU A 402 15.86 -2.03 -15.32
C GLU A 402 15.36 -1.49 -16.67
N TYR A 403 14.40 -2.20 -17.23
CA TYR A 403 13.60 -1.74 -18.36
C TYR A 403 12.14 -1.85 -17.98
N LEU A 404 11.40 -0.76 -18.15
CA LEU A 404 9.96 -0.68 -17.92
C LEU A 404 9.29 -0.09 -19.14
N LYS A 405 8.34 -0.83 -19.70
CA LYS A 405 7.41 -0.36 -20.71
C LYS A 405 6.03 -0.16 -20.10
N GLU A 406 5.41 1.00 -20.41
CA GLU A 406 4.09 1.39 -19.90
C GLU A 406 3.19 1.80 -21.06
N LYS A 407 1.94 1.33 -21.05
CA LYS A 407 0.88 1.77 -21.95
C LYS A 407 -0.37 2.06 -21.17
N ASN A 408 -0.98 3.22 -21.38
CA ASN A 408 -2.26 3.55 -20.75
C ASN A 408 -3.23 4.15 -21.76
N TYR A 409 -4.44 3.62 -21.76
CA TYR A 409 -5.58 4.15 -22.50
C TYR A 409 -6.61 4.62 -21.48
N ARG A 410 -7.03 5.89 -21.61
CA ARG A 410 -7.98 6.49 -20.68
C ARG A 410 -9.07 7.21 -21.41
N ASN A 411 -10.33 7.02 -20.98
CA ASN A 411 -11.50 7.66 -21.54
C ASN A 411 -12.50 8.01 -20.44
N SER A 412 -13.48 8.86 -20.76
CA SER A 412 -14.67 9.09 -19.94
C SER A 412 -15.81 8.21 -20.45
N LEU A 413 -16.67 7.73 -19.56
CA LEU A 413 -17.90 7.08 -19.92
C LEU A 413 -18.93 8.10 -20.38
N LEU A 414 -19.61 7.84 -21.48
CA LEU A 414 -20.71 8.65 -21.96
C LEU A 414 -22.05 7.98 -21.65
N ASP A 415 -23.02 8.76 -21.22
CA ASP A 415 -24.41 8.34 -21.16
C ASP A 415 -24.99 8.48 -22.55
N LEU A 416 -25.16 7.39 -23.25
CA LEU A 416 -25.65 7.38 -24.64
C LEU A 416 -27.15 7.54 -24.75
N ASP A 417 -27.88 7.33 -23.66
CA ASP A 417 -29.33 7.36 -23.72
C ASP A 417 -29.97 7.89 -22.46
N GLY A 418 -29.61 8.93 -21.88
CA GLY A 418 -30.23 9.62 -20.72
C GLY A 418 -31.41 8.94 -19.96
N SER A 419 -31.90 7.82 -20.43
CA SER A 419 -33.13 7.17 -19.95
C SER A 419 -32.93 5.77 -19.35
N SER A 420 -31.94 4.96 -19.76
CA SER A 420 -31.96 3.55 -19.43
C SER A 420 -31.12 3.10 -18.26
N GLY A 421 -30.23 3.93 -17.73
CA GLY A 421 -29.44 3.57 -16.55
C GLY A 421 -28.45 2.43 -16.74
N GLN A 422 -28.29 1.89 -17.93
CA GLN A 422 -27.34 0.82 -18.24
C GLN A 422 -26.14 1.38 -18.99
N LEU A 423 -25.01 1.41 -18.28
CA LEU A 423 -23.72 1.67 -18.88
C LEU A 423 -23.14 0.34 -19.31
N TYR A 424 -23.01 0.14 -20.60
CA TYR A 424 -22.34 -1.03 -21.13
C TYR A 424 -20.86 -0.75 -21.30
N LYS A 425 -20.01 -1.67 -20.87
CA LYS A 425 -18.57 -1.66 -21.13
C LYS A 425 -18.28 -1.52 -22.65
N GLU A 426 -19.14 -2.07 -23.46
CA GLU A 426 -19.07 -2.10 -24.93
C GLU A 426 -19.37 -0.73 -25.60
N ASN A 427 -20.11 0.16 -24.93
CA ASN A 427 -20.42 1.50 -25.44
C ASN A 427 -19.31 2.53 -25.18
N ILE A 428 -18.25 2.13 -24.49
CA ILE A 428 -17.12 2.97 -24.11
C ILE A 428 -16.26 3.39 -25.31
N GLU A 429 -16.26 2.61 -26.38
CA GLU A 429 -15.39 2.83 -27.54
C GLU A 429 -15.96 3.78 -28.59
N SER A 430 -17.21 4.24 -28.48
CA SER A 430 -17.92 4.64 -29.69
C SER A 430 -17.85 6.11 -30.08
N THR A 431 -17.45 7.05 -29.24
CA THR A 431 -17.54 8.48 -29.61
C THR A 431 -16.37 9.39 -29.28
N ASN A 432 -15.45 9.01 -28.39
CA ASN A 432 -14.29 9.84 -28.01
C ASN A 432 -12.97 9.11 -28.25
N THR A 433 -12.02 9.79 -28.90
CA THR A 433 -10.66 9.31 -28.99
C THR A 433 -10.05 9.23 -27.59
N PRO A 434 -9.61 8.06 -27.10
CA PRO A 434 -9.03 7.94 -25.77
C PRO A 434 -7.71 8.72 -25.67
N SER A 435 -7.40 9.20 -24.49
CA SER A 435 -6.03 9.62 -24.18
C SER A 435 -5.13 8.38 -24.17
N LYS A 436 -3.96 8.50 -24.79
CA LYS A 436 -2.98 7.41 -24.87
C LYS A 436 -1.65 7.87 -24.29
N PHE A 437 -1.05 7.04 -23.47
CA PHE A 437 0.29 7.21 -22.95
C PHE A 437 1.10 5.95 -23.26
N ASP A 438 2.24 6.09 -23.92
CA ASP A 438 3.18 5.01 -24.20
C ASP A 438 4.56 5.49 -23.74
N ALA A 439 5.23 4.69 -22.88
CA ALA A 439 6.51 5.09 -22.33
C ALA A 439 7.46 3.92 -22.17
N ASP A 440 8.73 4.20 -22.43
CA ASP A 440 9.86 3.30 -22.16
C ASP A 440 10.80 3.99 -21.17
N ASN A 441 11.16 3.29 -20.09
CA ASN A 441 12.12 3.75 -19.10
C ASN A 441 13.27 2.74 -19.01
N TYR A 442 14.50 3.22 -19.14
CA TYR A 442 15.73 2.45 -18.96
C TYR A 442 16.48 2.98 -17.76
N ALA A 443 17.01 2.10 -16.95
CA ALA A 443 17.83 2.52 -15.82
C ALA A 443 19.03 1.61 -15.59
N LEU A 444 20.10 2.25 -15.11
CA LEU A 444 21.30 1.63 -14.61
C LEU A 444 21.61 2.22 -13.23
N TYR A 445 21.91 1.39 -12.26
CA TYR A 445 22.21 1.83 -10.89
C TYR A 445 23.30 0.99 -10.26
N PHE A 446 23.98 1.61 -9.28
CA PHE A 446 24.87 0.92 -8.37
C PHE A 446 24.83 1.54 -6.98
N GLN A 447 25.14 0.75 -5.97
CA GLN A 447 25.33 1.16 -4.58
C GLN A 447 26.48 0.36 -4.00
N ASP A 448 27.30 1.01 -3.20
CA ASP A 448 28.32 0.35 -2.39
C ASP A 448 28.20 0.80 -0.94
N THR A 449 28.20 -0.17 -0.04
CA THR A 449 28.27 0.06 1.41
C THR A 449 29.63 -0.41 1.89
N ILE A 450 30.46 0.52 2.33
CA ILE A 450 31.87 0.33 2.64
C ILE A 450 32.09 0.41 4.15
N GLU A 451 32.47 -0.69 4.80
CA GLU A 451 33.00 -0.65 6.16
C GLU A 451 34.45 -0.17 6.11
N PHE A 452 34.65 1.16 6.18
CA PHE A 452 35.96 1.79 6.00
C PHE A 452 36.81 1.76 7.28
N ILE A 453 36.17 1.68 8.44
CA ILE A 453 36.76 1.29 9.73
C ILE A 453 35.72 0.43 10.47
N PRO A 454 36.15 -0.46 11.41
CA PRO A 454 35.23 -1.34 12.11
C PRO A 454 34.03 -0.60 12.70
N LYS A 455 32.79 -1.07 12.40
CA LYS A 455 31.52 -0.51 12.84
C LYS A 455 31.08 0.78 12.15
N TRP A 456 31.88 1.37 11.27
CA TRP A 456 31.53 2.56 10.51
C TRP A 456 31.37 2.22 9.03
N ASN A 457 30.19 2.50 8.50
CA ASN A 457 29.89 2.27 7.10
C ASN A 457 29.64 3.61 6.38
N PHE A 458 30.13 3.67 5.15
CA PHE A 458 29.81 4.73 4.21
C PHE A 458 29.05 4.11 3.03
N LEU A 459 27.84 4.58 2.80
CA LEU A 459 27.01 4.16 1.67
C LEU A 459 27.03 5.25 0.60
N VAL A 460 27.27 4.86 -0.62
CA VAL A 460 27.13 5.70 -1.81
C VAL A 460 26.38 4.93 -2.90
N GLY A 461 25.40 5.57 -3.51
CA GLY A 461 24.62 5.00 -4.61
C GLY A 461 24.27 6.06 -5.63
N MET A 462 24.19 5.63 -6.87
CA MET A 462 23.78 6.45 -8.01
C MET A 462 22.91 5.61 -8.95
N ARG A 463 21.91 6.26 -9.53
CA ARG A 463 21.07 5.70 -10.60
C ARG A 463 20.92 6.73 -11.71
N ARG A 464 20.94 6.25 -12.95
CA ARG A 464 20.58 7.00 -14.15
C ARG A 464 19.32 6.41 -14.73
N ASP A 465 18.31 7.26 -14.94
CA ASP A 465 17.07 6.93 -15.63
C ASP A 465 16.99 7.70 -16.96
N GLU A 466 16.49 7.02 -18.00
CA GLU A 466 16.18 7.57 -19.31
C GLU A 466 14.73 7.21 -19.65
N LEU A 467 13.84 8.20 -19.59
CA LEU A 467 12.42 8.08 -19.90
C LEU A 467 12.13 8.65 -21.28
N ARG A 468 11.47 7.89 -22.13
CA ARG A 468 10.85 8.35 -23.37
C ARG A 468 9.37 8.10 -23.28
N ALA A 469 8.55 9.10 -23.52
CA ALA A 469 7.10 8.98 -23.42
C ALA A 469 6.41 9.74 -24.53
N ASP A 470 5.40 9.12 -25.12
CA ASP A 470 4.48 9.72 -26.08
C ASP A 470 3.08 9.78 -25.47
N TYR A 471 2.43 10.93 -25.65
CA TYR A 471 1.10 11.17 -25.13
C TYR A 471 0.21 11.85 -26.16
N SER A 472 -1.01 11.34 -26.32
CA SER A 472 -2.09 12.01 -27.03
C SER A 472 -3.27 12.25 -26.09
N SER A 473 -3.73 13.48 -25.98
CA SER A 473 -4.90 13.79 -25.16
C SER A 473 -6.20 13.49 -25.90
N ALA A 474 -7.22 13.04 -25.14
CA ALA A 474 -8.60 12.98 -25.65
C ALA A 474 -9.19 14.38 -25.89
N THR A 475 -10.23 14.45 -26.68
CA THR A 475 -11.19 15.55 -26.61
C THR A 475 -11.89 15.49 -25.27
N SER A 476 -11.69 16.49 -24.41
CA SER A 476 -12.46 16.56 -23.17
C SER A 476 -13.68 17.46 -23.31
N ASN A 477 -14.72 17.23 -22.48
CA ASN A 477 -15.91 18.08 -22.39
C ASN A 477 -15.60 19.54 -21.96
N SER A 478 -14.36 19.86 -21.65
CA SER A 478 -13.89 21.17 -21.16
C SER A 478 -13.14 22.01 -22.22
N ASN A 479 -13.50 21.96 -23.50
CA ASN A 479 -12.95 22.81 -24.57
C ASN A 479 -11.43 22.69 -24.82
N GLN A 480 -10.79 21.58 -24.49
CA GLN A 480 -9.38 21.40 -24.83
C GLN A 480 -9.25 20.81 -26.23
N THR A 481 -8.51 21.50 -27.09
CA THR A 481 -8.08 20.96 -28.38
C THR A 481 -7.20 19.72 -28.12
N PRO A 482 -7.45 18.57 -28.76
CA PRO A 482 -6.58 17.41 -28.67
C PRO A 482 -5.15 17.79 -29.04
N TYR A 483 -4.18 17.24 -28.33
CA TYR A 483 -2.77 17.49 -28.63
C TYR A 483 -1.95 16.22 -28.52
N VAL A 484 -0.84 16.16 -29.21
CA VAL A 484 0.17 15.11 -29.14
C VAL A 484 1.46 15.70 -28.58
N ARG A 485 2.13 14.96 -27.73
CA ARG A 485 3.37 15.37 -27.13
C ARG A 485 4.30 14.22 -26.86
N SER A 486 5.59 14.44 -27.14
CA SER A 486 6.68 13.53 -26.76
C SER A 486 7.55 14.16 -25.68
N LEU A 487 8.05 13.34 -24.80
CA LEU A 487 9.01 13.67 -23.74
C LEU A 487 10.21 12.73 -23.85
N SER A 488 11.41 13.32 -23.87
CA SER A 488 12.66 12.60 -23.59
C SER A 488 13.32 13.26 -22.39
N PHE A 489 13.52 12.49 -21.35
CA PHE A 489 13.97 12.99 -20.06
C PHE A 489 14.97 12.05 -19.43
N GLY A 490 16.14 12.57 -19.05
CA GLY A 490 17.18 11.82 -18.38
C GLY A 490 17.57 12.48 -17.07
N GLU A 491 17.67 11.70 -15.98
CA GLU A 491 17.99 12.20 -14.64
C GLU A 491 18.92 11.25 -13.89
N ASN A 492 19.77 11.83 -13.04
CA ASN A 492 20.58 11.08 -12.08
C ASN A 492 19.99 11.24 -10.69
N SER A 493 19.95 10.15 -9.92
CA SER A 493 19.55 10.14 -8.52
C SER A 493 20.66 9.61 -7.65
N TYR A 494 20.75 10.16 -6.44
CA TYR A 494 21.84 9.87 -5.52
C TYR A 494 21.30 9.44 -4.16
N ARG A 495 22.06 8.57 -3.50
CA ARG A 495 21.86 8.21 -2.11
C ARG A 495 23.21 8.09 -1.45
N THR A 496 23.36 8.70 -0.27
CA THR A 496 24.58 8.56 0.52
C THR A 496 24.23 8.52 1.99
N ALA A 497 25.03 7.78 2.77
CA ALA A 497 24.88 7.75 4.21
C ALA A 497 26.22 7.46 4.89
N ILE A 498 26.36 7.97 6.09
CA ILE A 498 27.35 7.48 7.05
C ILE A 498 26.60 6.86 8.21
N SER A 499 27.01 5.68 8.63
CA SER A 499 26.37 4.98 9.74
C SER A 499 27.38 4.35 10.69
N TRP A 500 26.96 4.22 11.94
CA TRP A 500 27.75 3.71 13.03
C TRP A 500 26.97 2.63 13.79
N HIS A 501 27.44 1.39 13.72
CA HIS A 501 26.98 0.27 14.52
C HIS A 501 27.78 0.22 15.83
N GLN A 502 27.36 0.98 16.84
CA GLN A 502 28.02 1.01 18.14
C GLN A 502 28.12 -0.40 18.74
N THR A 503 27.00 -1.11 18.69
CA THR A 503 26.86 -2.55 18.97
C THR A 503 25.98 -3.17 17.88
N PRO A 504 25.83 -4.49 17.78
CA PRO A 504 24.85 -5.11 16.87
C PRO A 504 23.41 -4.61 17.07
N GLU A 505 23.07 -4.18 18.30
CA GLU A 505 21.75 -3.69 18.67
C GLU A 505 21.55 -2.19 18.47
N ASN A 506 22.64 -1.42 18.29
CA ASN A 506 22.60 0.05 18.26
C ASN A 506 23.18 0.58 16.95
N HIS A 507 22.33 1.15 16.11
CA HIS A 507 22.67 1.69 14.80
C HIS A 507 22.27 3.16 14.70
N TYR A 508 23.22 4.04 14.39
CA TYR A 508 23.04 5.47 14.17
C TYR A 508 23.46 5.84 12.76
N TYR A 509 22.74 6.77 12.12
CA TYR A 509 23.06 7.17 10.75
C TYR A 509 22.69 8.61 10.44
N LEU A 510 23.41 9.18 9.47
CA LEU A 510 23.07 10.41 8.76
C LEU A 510 22.99 10.05 7.28
N SER A 511 21.86 10.32 6.63
CA SER A 511 21.66 10.01 5.23
C SER A 511 21.14 11.19 4.43
N TYR A 512 21.44 11.15 3.14
CA TYR A 512 20.90 12.03 2.10
C TYR A 512 20.38 11.17 0.95
N SER A 513 19.22 11.56 0.41
CA SER A 513 18.64 10.94 -0.77
C SER A 513 17.80 11.94 -1.55
N ASP A 514 17.68 11.72 -2.86
CA ASP A 514 16.85 12.53 -3.73
C ASP A 514 15.81 11.71 -4.51
N SER A 515 14.86 12.41 -5.13
CA SER A 515 13.87 11.86 -6.05
C SER A 515 13.46 12.88 -7.10
N PHE A 516 12.93 12.39 -8.20
CA PHE A 516 12.40 13.20 -9.31
C PHE A 516 11.15 12.57 -9.89
N SER A 517 10.24 13.41 -10.44
CA SER A 517 9.09 12.94 -11.22
C SER A 517 8.86 13.89 -12.40
N PRO A 518 9.07 13.42 -13.66
CA PRO A 518 8.89 14.24 -14.83
C PRO A 518 7.43 14.37 -15.28
N THR A 519 6.56 13.44 -14.86
CA THR A 519 5.16 13.33 -15.31
C THR A 519 4.13 13.46 -14.18
N ALA A 520 4.58 13.73 -12.95
CA ALA A 520 3.78 13.59 -11.72
C ALA A 520 3.14 12.18 -11.56
N ASP A 521 3.67 11.18 -12.29
CA ASP A 521 3.27 9.77 -12.30
C ASP A 521 1.79 9.51 -12.64
N LEU A 522 1.17 10.37 -13.46
CA LEU A 522 -0.24 10.35 -13.78
C LEU A 522 -0.55 9.92 -15.22
N TYR A 523 0.39 9.26 -15.89
CA TYR A 523 0.22 8.72 -17.27
C TYR A 523 -0.24 9.77 -18.27
N GLN A 524 0.26 11.00 -18.15
CA GLN A 524 -0.06 12.09 -19.08
C GLN A 524 1.05 13.15 -19.12
N LEU A 525 1.17 13.81 -20.24
CA LEU A 525 2.02 14.96 -20.42
C LEU A 525 1.17 16.23 -20.56
N THR A 526 1.68 17.33 -20.08
CA THR A 526 1.02 18.63 -20.20
C THR A 526 1.24 19.23 -21.58
N THR A 527 0.36 20.14 -22.03
CA THR A 527 0.47 20.83 -23.34
C THR A 527 1.79 21.60 -23.49
N ARG A 528 2.36 22.07 -22.39
CA ARG A 528 3.65 22.77 -22.36
C ARG A 528 4.65 22.04 -21.48
N PRO A 529 5.98 22.19 -21.75
CA PRO A 529 7.00 21.69 -20.85
C PRO A 529 6.81 22.29 -19.46
N GLN A 530 6.78 21.42 -18.46
CA GLN A 530 6.81 21.80 -17.05
C GLN A 530 8.12 21.27 -16.45
N PRO A 531 8.73 21.97 -15.48
CA PRO A 531 9.86 21.43 -14.75
C PRO A 531 9.50 20.08 -14.11
N ALA A 532 10.43 19.15 -14.08
CA ALA A 532 10.24 17.93 -13.30
C ALA A 532 10.14 18.28 -11.80
N GLU A 533 9.26 17.60 -11.09
CA GLU A 533 9.28 17.65 -9.63
C GLU A 533 10.61 17.11 -9.13
N ARG A 534 11.21 17.76 -8.15
CA ARG A 534 12.46 17.32 -7.52
C ARG A 534 12.31 17.36 -6.02
N SER A 535 12.91 16.40 -5.34
CA SER A 535 12.92 16.38 -3.88
C SER A 535 14.25 15.88 -3.35
N LYS A 536 14.55 16.31 -2.13
CA LYS A 536 15.72 15.87 -1.38
C LYS A 536 15.34 15.67 0.08
N THR A 537 15.84 14.61 0.68
CA THR A 537 15.65 14.28 2.08
C THR A 537 17.01 14.16 2.76
N THR A 538 17.20 14.86 3.88
CA THR A 538 18.29 14.65 4.83
C THR A 538 17.69 14.09 6.11
N GLU A 539 18.27 13.00 6.64
CA GLU A 539 17.72 12.29 7.78
C GLU A 539 18.84 11.89 8.76
N LEU A 540 18.66 12.22 10.03
CA LEU A 540 19.45 11.72 11.15
C LEU A 540 18.61 10.71 11.90
N GLY A 541 19.06 9.46 11.97
CA GLY A 541 18.28 8.38 12.58
C GLY A 541 19.07 7.56 13.59
N ALA A 542 18.30 6.87 14.43
CA ALA A 542 18.82 5.93 15.39
C ALA A 542 17.87 4.73 15.53
N LYS A 543 18.42 3.54 15.64
CA LYS A 543 17.70 2.28 15.77
C LYS A 543 18.31 1.45 16.89
N TRP A 544 17.45 0.91 17.73
CA TRP A 544 17.82 0.11 18.89
C TRP A 544 17.02 -1.18 18.92
N LEU A 545 17.68 -2.25 19.28
CA LEU A 545 17.06 -3.53 19.58
C LEU A 545 17.13 -3.78 21.09
N PHE A 546 15.99 -4.00 21.71
CA PHE A 546 15.85 -4.28 23.13
C PHE A 546 15.45 -5.74 23.37
N PHE A 547 15.60 -6.22 24.59
CA PHE A 547 15.15 -7.55 25.03
C PHE A 547 15.73 -8.69 24.18
N GLY A 548 17.04 -8.62 23.87
CA GLY A 548 17.70 -9.63 23.05
C GLY A 548 17.33 -9.60 21.56
N GLY A 549 16.82 -8.46 21.08
CA GLY A 549 16.39 -8.30 19.69
C GLY A 549 14.88 -8.41 19.47
N ASP A 550 14.11 -8.74 20.50
CA ASP A 550 12.66 -8.97 20.37
C ASP A 550 11.84 -7.69 20.16
N LEU A 551 12.35 -6.51 20.54
CA LEU A 551 11.72 -5.21 20.35
C LEU A 551 12.64 -4.26 19.60
N ALA A 552 12.23 -3.83 18.40
CA ALA A 552 12.89 -2.74 17.69
C ALA A 552 12.26 -1.41 18.08
N PHE A 553 13.10 -0.43 18.44
CA PHE A 553 12.73 0.97 18.57
C PHE A 553 13.53 1.80 17.59
N ARG A 554 12.87 2.73 16.89
CA ARG A 554 13.48 3.53 15.84
C ARG A 554 13.07 4.98 16.01
N SER A 555 14.01 5.90 15.73
CA SER A 555 13.71 7.33 15.64
C SER A 555 14.40 7.95 14.44
N ALA A 556 13.77 8.98 13.86
CA ALA A 556 14.34 9.74 12.75
C ALA A 556 13.96 11.22 12.90
N LEU A 557 14.95 12.10 12.76
CA LEU A 557 14.79 13.53 12.54
C LEU A 557 15.08 13.81 11.07
N TYR A 558 14.14 14.42 10.36
CA TYR A 558 14.29 14.60 8.91
C TYR A 558 13.90 15.99 8.45
N ARG A 559 14.51 16.40 7.33
CA ARG A 559 14.07 17.50 6.49
C ARG A 559 13.90 17.01 5.07
N THR A 560 12.69 17.22 4.51
CA THR A 560 12.39 16.95 3.11
C THR A 560 11.97 18.24 2.44
N GLU A 561 12.64 18.60 1.35
CA GLU A 561 12.26 19.71 0.47
C GLU A 561 11.76 19.17 -0.85
N LYS A 562 10.73 19.81 -1.42
CA LYS A 562 10.20 19.49 -2.75
C LYS A 562 10.04 20.76 -3.57
N GLU A 563 10.46 20.69 -4.82
CA GLU A 563 10.34 21.77 -5.82
C GLU A 563 9.40 21.35 -6.95
N TRP A 564 8.68 22.33 -7.50
CA TRP A 564 7.79 22.19 -8.64
C TRP A 564 6.66 21.16 -8.41
N GLU A 565 6.09 21.13 -7.19
CA GLU A 565 5.00 20.22 -6.85
C GLU A 565 3.80 20.46 -7.77
N ARG A 566 3.36 19.40 -8.44
CA ARG A 566 2.20 19.41 -9.32
C ARG A 566 0.91 19.05 -8.61
N ASN A 567 -0.19 19.47 -9.21
CA ASN A 567 -1.49 18.98 -8.82
C ASN A 567 -1.62 17.48 -9.18
N THR A 568 -2.12 16.69 -8.26
CA THR A 568 -2.34 15.26 -8.42
C THR A 568 -3.74 14.92 -8.95
N ASP A 569 -4.61 15.92 -9.11
CA ASP A 569 -5.87 15.78 -9.82
C ASP A 569 -5.60 15.55 -11.32
N LEU A 570 -6.09 14.44 -11.86
CA LEU A 570 -5.87 14.05 -13.26
C LEU A 570 -6.39 15.10 -14.26
N GLU A 571 -7.38 15.88 -13.87
CA GLU A 571 -7.93 16.97 -14.70
C GLU A 571 -7.11 18.26 -14.61
N ALA A 572 -6.26 18.39 -13.61
CA ALA A 572 -5.55 19.65 -13.29
C ALA A 572 -4.02 19.48 -13.15
N THR A 573 -3.43 18.39 -13.66
CA THR A 573 -1.98 18.11 -13.55
C THR A 573 -1.06 19.12 -14.25
N ALA A 574 -1.60 19.98 -15.11
CA ALA A 574 -0.87 21.11 -15.66
C ALA A 574 -0.55 22.19 -14.62
N SER A 575 -1.27 22.21 -13.50
CA SER A 575 -1.10 23.22 -12.47
C SER A 575 0.03 22.84 -11.51
N ILE A 576 0.98 23.74 -11.32
CA ILE A 576 1.98 23.67 -10.27
C ILE A 576 1.35 24.23 -9.00
N LEU A 577 1.35 23.43 -7.91
CA LEU A 577 0.77 23.84 -6.64
C LEU A 577 1.71 24.72 -5.83
N THR A 578 2.97 24.32 -5.75
CA THR A 578 4.01 25.07 -5.03
C THR A 578 5.30 25.03 -5.83
N LYS A 579 6.01 26.15 -5.90
CA LYS A 579 7.35 26.18 -6.47
C LYS A 579 8.35 25.52 -5.55
N LYS A 580 8.20 25.75 -4.23
CA LYS A 580 9.01 25.10 -3.20
C LYS A 580 8.24 24.93 -1.90
N ARG A 581 8.39 23.77 -1.26
CA ARG A 581 7.90 23.53 0.09
C ARG A 581 8.83 22.60 0.87
N ARG A 582 8.66 22.59 2.18
CA ARG A 582 9.48 21.83 3.12
C ARG A 582 8.60 21.12 4.15
N THR A 583 9.06 19.98 4.61
CA THR A 583 8.55 19.33 5.83
C THR A 583 9.74 18.96 6.70
N ASP A 584 9.78 19.49 7.90
CA ASP A 584 10.66 19.07 8.99
C ASP A 584 9.87 18.18 9.95
N GLY A 585 10.45 17.10 10.43
CA GLY A 585 9.72 16.21 11.31
C GLY A 585 10.61 15.33 12.17
N ILE A 586 9.99 14.80 13.22
CA ILE A 586 10.56 13.75 14.06
C ILE A 586 9.58 12.59 14.14
N GLU A 587 10.10 11.39 14.03
CA GLU A 587 9.33 10.16 14.03
C GLU A 587 9.91 9.17 15.05
N PHE A 588 9.01 8.44 15.70
CA PHE A 588 9.33 7.33 16.59
C PHE A 588 8.49 6.12 16.20
N GLU A 589 9.08 4.93 16.30
CA GLU A 589 8.41 3.67 16.03
C GLU A 589 8.89 2.60 17.01
N ALA A 590 7.96 1.78 17.48
CA ALA A 590 8.24 0.58 18.27
C ALA A 590 7.51 -0.61 17.64
N ALA A 591 8.21 -1.73 17.45
CA ALA A 591 7.64 -2.96 16.88
C ALA A 591 8.28 -4.20 17.51
N GLY A 592 7.47 -5.12 18.05
CA GLY A 592 7.94 -6.39 18.59
C GLY A 592 7.44 -6.71 19.98
N ARG A 593 8.16 -7.59 20.69
CA ARG A 593 7.78 -8.14 21.99
C ARG A 593 8.48 -7.42 23.12
N ILE A 594 7.70 -6.96 24.10
CA ILE A 594 8.20 -6.46 25.38
C ILE A 594 8.48 -7.63 26.33
N THR A 595 7.63 -8.65 26.24
CA THR A 595 7.80 -9.95 26.90
C THR A 595 7.28 -11.05 25.98
N SER A 596 7.49 -12.33 26.32
CA SER A 596 6.94 -13.46 25.57
C SER A 596 5.39 -13.43 25.44
N LYS A 597 4.70 -12.67 26.30
CA LYS A 597 3.24 -12.53 26.30
C LYS A 597 2.76 -11.19 25.77
N TRP A 598 3.59 -10.15 25.76
CA TRP A 598 3.19 -8.78 25.46
C TRP A 598 3.90 -8.25 24.21
N GLU A 599 3.11 -7.93 23.21
CA GLU A 599 3.59 -7.45 21.92
C GLU A 599 3.01 -6.08 21.60
N VAL A 600 3.80 -5.22 20.95
CA VAL A 600 3.43 -3.85 20.57
C VAL A 600 3.88 -3.52 19.17
N PHE A 601 3.05 -2.73 18.46
CA PHE A 601 3.39 -2.02 17.23
C PHE A 601 2.82 -0.61 17.32
N GLY A 602 3.63 0.41 17.02
CA GLY A 602 3.10 1.76 17.02
C GLY A 602 4.12 2.79 16.58
N GLY A 603 3.62 3.99 16.26
CA GLY A 603 4.44 5.09 15.81
C GLY A 603 3.82 6.44 16.13
N LEU A 604 4.70 7.42 16.26
CA LEU A 604 4.39 8.83 16.42
C LEU A 604 5.17 9.63 15.37
N ALA A 605 4.51 10.52 14.64
CA ALA A 605 5.16 11.51 13.81
C ALA A 605 4.68 12.91 14.18
N LEU A 606 5.63 13.80 14.39
CA LEU A 606 5.42 15.24 14.56
C LEU A 606 5.99 15.94 13.33
N MET A 607 5.18 16.77 12.67
CA MET A 607 5.54 17.39 11.39
C MET A 607 5.30 18.89 11.42
N ASP A 608 6.29 19.64 10.98
CA ASP A 608 6.22 21.07 10.67
C ASP A 608 6.44 21.25 9.17
N ALA A 609 5.37 21.61 8.45
CA ALA A 609 5.38 21.70 7.02
C ALA A 609 4.96 23.08 6.54
N GLU A 610 5.68 23.61 5.55
CA GLU A 610 5.53 25.00 5.11
C GLU A 610 5.69 25.14 3.59
N ILE A 611 4.84 25.95 2.96
CA ILE A 611 5.00 26.43 1.60
C ILE A 611 6.02 27.58 1.63
N LEU A 612 7.20 27.39 1.05
CA LEU A 612 8.27 28.38 1.03
C LEU A 612 8.11 29.38 -0.11
N GLU A 613 7.69 28.87 -1.28
CA GLU A 613 7.46 29.69 -2.48
C GLU A 613 6.18 29.23 -3.20
N VAL A 614 5.31 30.15 -3.54
CA VAL A 614 4.13 29.91 -4.37
C VAL A 614 4.52 29.72 -5.83
N ALA A 615 3.65 29.06 -6.61
CA ALA A 615 3.93 28.74 -7.99
C ALA A 615 3.46 29.83 -8.95
N GLU A 616 4.16 29.93 -10.08
CA GLU A 616 3.68 30.57 -11.30
C GLU A 616 3.04 29.52 -12.20
N ASN A 617 1.80 29.72 -12.60
CA ASN A 617 1.11 28.86 -13.53
C ASN A 617 1.06 29.48 -14.91
N ILE A 618 1.43 28.72 -15.93
CA ILE A 618 1.36 29.13 -17.32
C ILE A 618 0.18 28.42 -17.96
N SER A 619 -0.85 29.16 -18.34
CA SER A 619 -2.01 28.60 -19.05
C SER A 619 -1.61 28.08 -20.44
N ASN A 620 -2.49 27.25 -21.04
CA ASN A 620 -2.30 26.76 -22.41
C ASN A 620 -2.14 27.88 -23.46
N THR A 621 -2.66 29.07 -23.18
CA THR A 621 -2.54 30.27 -24.02
C THR A 621 -1.27 31.11 -23.76
N GLY A 622 -0.45 30.69 -22.75
CA GLY A 622 0.78 31.41 -22.39
C GLY A 622 0.60 32.48 -21.34
N THR A 623 -0.60 32.66 -20.80
CA THR A 623 -0.84 33.62 -19.71
C THR A 623 -0.19 33.10 -18.43
N ILE A 624 0.67 33.91 -17.85
CA ILE A 624 1.31 33.63 -16.55
C ILE A 624 0.37 34.17 -15.47
N THR A 625 0.03 33.29 -14.54
CA THR A 625 -0.69 33.64 -13.31
C THR A 625 0.12 33.19 -12.11
N ILE A 626 0.29 34.06 -11.13
CA ILE A 626 1.00 33.75 -9.88
C ILE A 626 -0.04 33.38 -8.84
N ALA A 627 0.19 32.28 -8.12
CA ALA A 627 -0.66 31.93 -6.98
C ALA A 627 -0.59 33.04 -5.92
N ASP A 628 -1.70 33.22 -5.17
CA ASP A 628 -1.78 34.27 -4.16
C ASP A 628 -0.68 34.07 -3.09
N SER A 629 0.04 35.13 -2.78
CA SER A 629 1.15 35.12 -1.82
C SER A 629 0.69 34.77 -0.38
N SER A 630 -0.61 34.87 -0.07
CA SER A 630 -1.16 34.45 1.23
C SER A 630 -1.00 32.97 1.53
N TYR A 631 -0.71 32.13 0.53
CA TYR A 631 -0.35 30.72 0.72
C TYR A 631 1.09 30.51 1.22
N GLN A 632 1.98 31.49 1.02
CA GLN A 632 3.36 31.39 1.50
C GLN A 632 3.40 31.42 3.03
N GLY A 633 4.24 30.60 3.63
CA GLY A 633 4.31 30.42 5.07
C GLY A 633 3.17 29.56 5.64
N LYS A 634 2.28 29.01 4.80
CA LYS A 634 1.15 28.19 5.27
C LYS A 634 1.46 26.70 5.21
N ARG A 635 0.77 25.96 6.08
CA ARG A 635 0.84 24.50 6.11
C ARG A 635 0.24 23.91 4.83
N PRO A 636 0.95 22.99 4.15
CA PRO A 636 0.44 22.29 2.97
C PRO A 636 -0.82 21.48 3.26
N ARG A 637 -1.61 21.23 2.19
CA ARG A 637 -2.83 20.42 2.25
C ARG A 637 -2.54 19.02 2.80
N ASN A 638 -3.54 18.44 3.46
CA ASN A 638 -3.57 17.09 4.03
C ASN A 638 -2.31 16.68 4.84
N THR A 639 -1.64 17.66 5.45
CA THR A 639 -0.44 17.47 6.27
C THR A 639 -0.77 17.83 7.71
N PRO A 640 -1.13 16.86 8.58
CA PRO A 640 -1.38 17.13 9.99
C PRO A 640 -0.08 17.38 10.75
N PRO A 641 -0.09 18.20 11.82
CA PRO A 641 1.10 18.41 12.65
C PRO A 641 1.48 17.17 13.48
N VAL A 642 0.53 16.24 13.70
CA VAL A 642 0.74 15.04 14.49
C VAL A 642 -0.07 13.87 13.94
N THR A 643 0.56 12.70 13.90
CA THR A 643 -0.10 11.40 13.73
C THR A 643 0.42 10.44 14.77
N PHE A 644 -0.45 9.63 15.33
CA PHE A 644 -0.13 8.61 16.33
C PHE A 644 -0.94 7.36 16.06
N ASN A 645 -0.29 6.21 16.15
CA ASN A 645 -0.94 4.92 16.14
C ASN A 645 -0.23 3.97 17.12
N VAL A 646 -0.98 3.15 17.80
CA VAL A 646 -0.46 2.07 18.61
C VAL A 646 -1.45 0.90 18.58
N TRP A 647 -0.92 -0.30 18.46
CA TRP A 647 -1.62 -1.55 18.64
C TRP A 647 -0.82 -2.42 19.61
N SER A 648 -1.49 -3.04 20.57
CA SER A 648 -0.85 -3.90 21.55
C SER A 648 -1.69 -5.12 21.81
N THR A 649 -1.03 -6.26 21.97
CA THR A 649 -1.66 -7.52 22.34
C THR A 649 -1.01 -8.16 23.57
N TYR A 650 -1.80 -8.87 24.36
CA TYR A 650 -1.35 -9.57 25.54
C TYR A 650 -1.94 -10.97 25.60
N LYS A 651 -1.11 -12.00 25.70
CA LYS A 651 -1.49 -13.39 25.92
C LYS A 651 -1.82 -13.58 27.39
N LEU A 652 -3.08 -13.80 27.71
CA LEU A 652 -3.53 -14.08 29.08
C LEU A 652 -3.00 -15.46 29.51
N ASP A 653 -3.15 -16.45 28.64
CA ASP A 653 -2.67 -17.82 28.77
C ASP A 653 -2.27 -18.40 27.41
N GLU A 654 -2.22 -19.73 27.28
CA GLU A 654 -1.85 -20.45 26.04
C GLU A 654 -2.90 -20.30 24.92
N HIS A 655 -4.15 -19.99 25.28
CA HIS A 655 -5.29 -19.93 24.36
C HIS A 655 -5.83 -18.52 24.17
N TRP A 656 -5.92 -17.72 25.23
CA TRP A 656 -6.55 -16.41 25.19
C TRP A 656 -5.56 -15.30 24.94
N LYS A 657 -5.87 -14.47 23.94
CA LYS A 657 -5.15 -13.23 23.63
C LYS A 657 -6.14 -12.07 23.53
N ILE A 658 -5.82 -10.97 24.16
CA ILE A 658 -6.56 -9.69 24.06
C ILE A 658 -5.70 -8.68 23.35
N GLY A 659 -6.32 -7.72 22.68
CA GLY A 659 -5.62 -6.65 22.00
C GLY A 659 -6.44 -5.38 21.91
N GLY A 660 -5.76 -4.29 21.70
CA GLY A 660 -6.38 -2.99 21.48
C GLY A 660 -5.43 -1.98 20.86
N GLY A 661 -5.99 -0.97 20.26
CA GLY A 661 -5.22 0.05 19.59
C GLY A 661 -5.90 1.42 19.59
N LEU A 662 -5.07 2.43 19.37
CA LEU A 662 -5.45 3.83 19.21
C LEU A 662 -4.84 4.36 17.91
N GLU A 663 -5.67 4.96 17.06
CA GLU A 663 -5.25 5.77 15.94
C GLU A 663 -5.70 7.21 16.15
N ALA A 664 -4.76 8.17 16.05
CA ALA A 664 -5.06 9.59 16.15
C ALA A 664 -4.36 10.40 15.06
N LYS A 665 -5.06 11.34 14.48
CA LYS A 665 -4.53 12.28 13.49
C LYS A 665 -4.97 13.70 13.82
N GLY A 666 -4.04 14.64 13.71
CA GLY A 666 -4.31 16.06 13.85
C GLY A 666 -5.20 16.61 12.73
N GLU A 667 -5.56 17.88 12.86
CA GLU A 667 -6.32 18.61 11.85
C GLU A 667 -5.59 18.62 10.50
N ARG A 668 -6.35 18.47 9.40
CA ARG A 668 -5.88 18.52 8.02
C ARG A 668 -6.62 19.57 7.21
N LEU A 669 -5.95 20.13 6.24
CA LEU A 669 -6.45 21.22 5.39
C LEU A 669 -6.67 20.72 3.97
N GLY A 670 -7.72 21.20 3.30
CA GLY A 670 -7.98 20.95 1.89
C GLY A 670 -8.11 22.27 1.16
N TYR A 671 -7.27 22.47 0.14
CA TYR A 671 -7.26 23.64 -0.72
C TYR A 671 -6.37 23.40 -1.94
N VAL A 672 -6.56 24.19 -2.98
CA VAL A 672 -5.61 24.31 -4.09
C VAL A 672 -5.08 25.75 -4.07
N PRO A 673 -3.78 25.95 -4.01
CA PRO A 673 -3.20 27.26 -4.33
C PRO A 673 -3.57 27.55 -5.78
N SER A 674 -4.65 28.29 -5.99
CA SER A 674 -5.10 28.58 -7.34
C SER A 674 -4.36 29.81 -7.88
N SER A 675 -4.21 29.84 -9.19
CA SER A 675 -3.79 31.02 -9.95
C SER A 675 -4.80 32.16 -9.90
N SER A 676 -5.87 32.03 -9.12
CA SER A 676 -6.88 33.05 -8.96
C SER A 676 -6.58 33.92 -7.74
N THR A 677 -7.15 35.09 -7.74
CA THR A 677 -7.10 36.12 -6.71
C THR A 677 -7.71 35.73 -5.37
N SER A 678 -7.95 34.42 -5.13
CA SER A 678 -8.53 33.90 -3.90
C SER A 678 -7.46 33.77 -2.82
N ALA A 679 -7.57 34.56 -1.78
CA ALA A 679 -6.73 34.45 -0.59
C ALA A 679 -6.84 33.07 0.06
N TYR A 680 -5.82 32.71 0.83
CA TYR A 680 -5.79 31.46 1.59
C TYR A 680 -7.03 31.30 2.49
N ASN A 681 -7.85 30.32 2.17
CA ASN A 681 -9.08 30.01 2.89
C ASN A 681 -9.41 28.51 2.79
N PRO A 682 -8.73 27.65 3.57
CA PRO A 682 -8.84 26.21 3.44
C PRO A 682 -10.11 25.65 4.04
N ASN A 683 -10.60 24.56 3.47
CA ASN A 683 -11.51 23.67 4.17
C ASN A 683 -10.74 22.86 5.23
N VAL A 684 -11.39 22.62 6.37
CA VAL A 684 -10.74 22.04 7.55
C VAL A 684 -11.38 20.70 7.89
N LEU A 685 -10.55 19.67 7.90
CA LEU A 685 -10.91 18.34 8.36
C LEU A 685 -10.51 18.18 9.83
N PRO A 686 -11.45 17.98 10.77
CA PRO A 686 -11.14 17.88 12.18
C PRO A 686 -10.16 16.74 12.49
N GLY A 687 -9.32 16.94 13.50
CA GLY A 687 -8.53 15.84 14.07
C GLY A 687 -9.42 14.83 14.79
N TYR A 688 -8.92 13.61 14.94
CA TYR A 688 -9.65 12.52 15.61
C TYR A 688 -8.73 11.59 16.40
N ALA A 689 -9.35 10.83 17.29
CA ALA A 689 -8.79 9.64 17.91
C ALA A 689 -9.83 8.52 17.86
N ARG A 690 -9.42 7.31 17.43
CA ARG A 690 -10.24 6.12 17.29
C ARG A 690 -9.64 4.98 18.08
N LEU A 691 -10.47 4.23 18.80
CA LEU A 691 -10.08 3.03 19.55
C LEU A 691 -10.58 1.77 18.84
N ASP A 692 -9.75 0.76 18.80
CA ASP A 692 -10.07 -0.59 18.32
C ASP A 692 -9.76 -1.61 19.42
N ALA A 693 -10.44 -2.76 19.41
CA ALA A 693 -10.24 -3.83 20.38
C ALA A 693 -10.35 -5.21 19.73
N MET A 694 -9.72 -6.21 20.35
CA MET A 694 -9.73 -7.59 19.90
C MET A 694 -9.67 -8.55 21.07
N VAL A 695 -10.36 -9.69 20.93
CA VAL A 695 -10.15 -10.87 21.74
C VAL A 695 -10.07 -12.10 20.83
N SER A 696 -9.13 -13.00 21.06
CA SER A 696 -9.02 -14.27 20.35
C SER A 696 -8.84 -15.44 21.30
N TYR A 697 -9.36 -16.58 20.86
CA TYR A 697 -9.13 -17.89 21.43
C TYR A 697 -8.49 -18.77 20.37
N GLU A 698 -7.32 -19.32 20.67
CA GLU A 698 -6.51 -20.05 19.70
C GLU A 698 -6.20 -21.47 20.20
N GLU A 699 -6.46 -22.46 19.35
CA GLU A 699 -6.08 -23.85 19.47
C GLU A 699 -5.07 -24.22 18.37
N LYS A 700 -4.45 -25.39 18.47
CA LYS A 700 -3.47 -25.83 17.46
C LYS A 700 -4.03 -25.89 16.05
N LYS A 701 -5.31 -26.27 15.89
CA LYS A 701 -5.96 -26.47 14.58
C LYS A 701 -7.03 -25.44 14.24
N TRP A 702 -7.42 -24.60 15.17
CA TRP A 702 -8.43 -23.58 14.91
C TRP A 702 -8.27 -22.37 15.82
N ALA A 703 -8.81 -21.27 15.39
CA ALA A 703 -8.88 -20.05 16.19
C ALA A 703 -10.20 -19.32 15.94
N VAL A 704 -10.68 -18.64 16.96
CA VAL A 704 -11.82 -17.71 16.87
C VAL A 704 -11.38 -16.35 17.36
N LYS A 705 -11.71 -15.32 16.62
CA LYS A 705 -11.30 -13.95 16.94
C LYS A 705 -12.48 -12.99 16.75
N LEU A 706 -12.67 -12.09 17.71
CA LEU A 706 -13.62 -11.00 17.66
C LEU A 706 -12.85 -9.69 17.62
N ASN A 707 -13.01 -8.92 16.55
CA ASN A 707 -12.50 -7.57 16.42
C ASN A 707 -13.64 -6.55 16.50
N VAL A 708 -13.41 -5.46 17.21
CA VAL A 708 -14.31 -4.29 17.24
C VAL A 708 -13.50 -3.08 16.80
N LYS A 709 -13.73 -2.62 15.56
CA LYS A 709 -13.13 -1.41 15.01
C LYS A 709 -14.00 -0.21 15.37
N ASN A 710 -13.37 0.93 15.68
CA ASN A 710 -14.05 2.14 16.16
C ASN A 710 -14.97 1.86 17.36
N LEU A 711 -14.40 1.32 18.44
CA LEU A 711 -15.10 0.83 19.64
C LEU A 711 -16.10 1.86 20.22
N LEU A 712 -15.75 3.13 20.20
CA LEU A 712 -16.56 4.23 20.75
C LEU A 712 -17.53 4.84 19.75
N ASP A 713 -17.64 4.29 18.53
CA ASP A 713 -18.49 4.79 17.43
C ASP A 713 -18.24 6.28 17.12
N LYS A 714 -16.97 6.69 17.13
CA LYS A 714 -16.59 8.08 16.88
C LYS A 714 -16.83 8.44 15.42
N VAL A 715 -17.53 9.54 15.17
CA VAL A 715 -17.58 10.15 13.84
C VAL A 715 -16.23 10.80 13.56
N TYR A 716 -15.59 10.40 12.46
CA TYR A 716 -14.31 10.94 12.02
C TYR A 716 -14.22 10.94 10.50
N TYR A 717 -13.25 11.68 9.94
CA TYR A 717 -13.05 11.77 8.51
C TYR A 717 -11.66 11.24 8.17
N ASP A 718 -11.65 10.21 7.35
CA ASP A 718 -10.45 9.46 7.03
C ASP A 718 -9.60 10.13 5.94
N ALA A 719 -10.25 10.68 4.90
CA ALA A 719 -9.58 11.29 3.75
C ALA A 719 -10.21 12.62 3.35
N ILE A 720 -9.39 13.47 2.70
CA ILE A 720 -9.82 14.72 2.09
C ILE A 720 -9.38 14.73 0.63
N TYR A 721 -10.23 15.25 -0.27
CA TYR A 721 -9.86 15.42 -1.66
C TYR A 721 -8.86 16.56 -1.84
N ASP A 722 -8.00 16.46 -2.82
CA ASP A 722 -6.87 17.35 -3.05
C ASP A 722 -7.23 18.83 -3.07
N ASN A 723 -8.32 19.20 -3.74
CA ASN A 723 -8.79 20.59 -3.78
C ASN A 723 -9.69 20.96 -2.59
N GLY A 724 -9.91 20.05 -1.65
CA GLY A 724 -10.76 20.29 -0.49
C GLY A 724 -12.26 20.29 -0.76
N SER A 725 -12.74 19.87 -1.95
CA SER A 725 -14.16 19.94 -2.29
C SER A 725 -15.04 18.93 -1.53
N PHE A 726 -14.47 17.81 -1.08
CA PHE A 726 -15.15 16.80 -0.31
C PHE A 726 -14.21 16.02 0.62
N SER A 727 -14.80 15.33 1.58
CA SER A 727 -14.11 14.46 2.54
C SER A 727 -14.82 13.12 2.66
N VAL A 728 -14.06 12.07 2.99
CA VAL A 728 -14.60 10.71 3.16
C VAL A 728 -14.72 10.42 4.65
N PRO A 729 -15.96 10.21 5.18
CA PRO A 729 -16.16 9.76 6.54
C PRO A 729 -15.51 8.42 6.80
N GLY A 730 -14.94 8.24 8.00
CA GLY A 730 -14.45 6.94 8.47
C GLY A 730 -15.57 5.94 8.70
N ASN A 731 -15.21 4.68 8.91
CA ASN A 731 -16.20 3.64 9.22
C ASN A 731 -16.78 3.85 10.63
N SER A 732 -18.07 3.63 10.77
CA SER A 732 -18.77 3.50 12.05
C SER A 732 -18.25 2.27 12.80
N ARG A 733 -18.67 2.06 14.06
CA ARG A 733 -18.30 0.87 14.81
C ARG A 733 -18.64 -0.40 14.03
N THR A 734 -17.63 -1.23 13.82
CA THR A 734 -17.74 -2.47 13.06
C THR A 734 -17.27 -3.63 13.92
N VAL A 735 -18.11 -4.66 14.06
CA VAL A 735 -17.82 -5.89 14.79
C VAL A 735 -17.59 -7.00 13.77
N ILE A 736 -16.47 -7.73 13.87
CA ILE A 736 -16.12 -8.81 12.96
C ILE A 736 -15.75 -10.04 13.79
N LEU A 737 -16.44 -11.15 13.55
CA LEU A 737 -16.11 -12.47 14.07
C LEU A 737 -15.43 -13.28 12.99
N THR A 738 -14.22 -13.78 13.27
CA THR A 738 -13.42 -14.59 12.35
C THR A 738 -13.16 -15.96 12.96
N THR A 739 -13.31 -17.02 12.17
CA THR A 739 -12.87 -18.37 12.48
C THR A 739 -11.80 -18.79 11.49
N GLU A 740 -10.67 -19.29 11.97
CA GLU A 740 -9.57 -19.85 11.18
C GLU A 740 -9.41 -21.35 11.48
N LEU A 741 -9.26 -22.16 10.43
CA LEU A 741 -8.91 -23.57 10.50
C LEU A 741 -7.51 -23.77 9.91
N LYS A 742 -6.69 -24.62 10.59
CA LYS A 742 -5.33 -25.01 10.19
C LYS A 742 -5.24 -26.52 10.05
N PHE A 743 -4.73 -27.05 8.93
CA PHE A 743 -4.66 -28.49 8.65
C PHE A 743 -3.58 -28.88 7.66
#